data_e95b3be6bda3617ca1c77374b8406b33
#
_entry.id   e95b3be6bda3617ca1c77374b8406b33
#
_cell.length_a   1.000
_cell.length_b   1.000
_cell.length_c   1.000
_cell.angle_alpha   90.00
_cell.angle_beta   90.00
_cell.angle_gamma   90.00
#
_symmetry.space_group_name_H-M   'P 1'
#
loop_
_entity.id
_entity.type
_entity.pdbx_description
1 polymer ?
#
loop_
_entity_poly.entity_id
_entity_poly.type
_entity_poly.pdbx_seq_one_letter_code
_entity_poly.pdbx_strand_id
1 'polypeptide(L)'
;MTWNSPVSAMSIKRRGLLVYIAILVIAAAAAVLRLMSSGEPFRTDIYGMVPGLPDPAEEEFTRRIAREAVFLAEGKDLSVTLETAGELRDLVRRSGAVELRSQDPAEAASFVFSHRYSFPPPPGVQNGGLAQYILEILYSPFSAVSAGEIRKDPLFASRNAASYLPSDWSMSGDGLPYRKSGKGYAVLLEGSGTGKGAPGISGLESFRDKASARGVTVSFTGAMFFSERYAERSKRDVGVIGTGSMIIVLLLQMYIFRRIVPVIHTLIALTVSLGAGIAAVLAVSGSVHVMTLALSSCLVGICFDYVLHSLLYFRRTGNGGDGALPGVMVRSLAESLLTSVIAYAAMLMTDLRVLRELMIFAVAALAAVFFYAVLVIPMVRFPAPRGERAPRVPAVPRLIRLAVPLAAAAPGLFLLPFVSFNDDVGAMQKADPELMEMHEHIEETVSGGKRAKWFVMGRGTCEALGKELSPEELRGTLLPCRAVPSGKAQLESIRQWKALLPELEGAYRQAGIEIKPEDAGLDRAAPFKAEEFPGGAARFFCGDEVLVKTGSADSALLQKISSLPGVRIVDSRGHWSGAFRTYRESLLIVLGAAFLLALIPAGIIMRRRMLTGFVIPMLAGLGLALAAGFAAGYFNLFTVLLNLYDNGTMAIDPKKLYEV
;
A
#
# COMPACT_ATOMS: atom_id res chain seq x y z
N MET A 1 4.71 56.90 -34.79
CA MET A 1 4.85 55.81 -35.80
C MET A 1 4.47 54.50 -35.15
N THR A 2 3.21 54.05 -35.31
CA THR A 2 2.64 52.86 -34.73
C THR A 2 2.60 51.77 -35.82
N TRP A 3 3.58 50.88 -35.76
CA TRP A 3 3.60 49.66 -36.58
C TRP A 3 2.78 48.54 -35.85
N ASN A 4 1.49 48.53 -36.10
CA ASN A 4 0.66 47.37 -35.77
C ASN A 4 -0.19 47.05 -37.00
N SER A 5 0.43 46.43 -38.03
CA SER A 5 -0.35 45.87 -39.13
C SER A 5 -1.00 44.56 -38.65
N PRO A 6 -2.29 44.32 -38.94
CA PRO A 6 -3.01 43.08 -38.55
C PRO A 6 -2.38 41.81 -39.06
N VAL A 7 -1.60 41.90 -40.13
CA VAL A 7 -0.87 40.77 -40.73
C VAL A 7 0.30 40.25 -39.84
N SER A 8 0.98 41.16 -39.14
CA SER A 8 2.08 40.79 -38.22
C SER A 8 1.55 40.09 -36.96
N ALA A 9 0.43 40.51 -36.41
CA ALA A 9 -0.22 39.93 -35.25
C ALA A 9 -0.75 38.47 -35.55
N MET A 10 -1.28 38.26 -36.75
CA MET A 10 -1.77 36.93 -37.15
C MET A 10 -0.62 35.94 -37.38
N SER A 11 0.56 36.37 -37.84
CA SER A 11 1.75 35.54 -38.00
C SER A 11 2.35 35.12 -36.66
N ILE A 12 2.36 35.99 -35.65
CA ILE A 12 2.86 35.72 -34.29
C ILE A 12 1.98 34.68 -33.60
N LYS A 13 0.64 34.80 -33.71
CA LYS A 13 -0.30 33.83 -33.12
C LYS A 13 -0.20 32.44 -33.73
N ARG A 14 -0.06 32.34 -35.05
CA ARG A 14 0.14 31.05 -35.74
C ARG A 14 1.46 30.40 -35.31
N ARG A 15 2.53 31.16 -35.12
CA ARG A 15 3.81 30.65 -34.59
C ARG A 15 3.65 30.18 -33.14
N GLY A 16 2.97 30.93 -32.28
CA GLY A 16 2.70 30.54 -30.90
C GLY A 16 1.89 29.22 -30.80
N LEU A 17 0.86 29.08 -31.66
CA LEU A 17 0.09 27.83 -31.74
C LEU A 17 0.92 26.65 -32.21
N LEU A 18 1.76 26.83 -33.21
CA LEU A 18 2.65 25.76 -33.70
C LEU A 18 3.63 25.32 -32.62
N VAL A 19 4.22 26.26 -31.87
CA VAL A 19 5.10 25.97 -30.74
C VAL A 19 4.35 25.21 -29.64
N TYR A 20 3.14 25.64 -29.32
CA TYR A 20 2.30 24.97 -28.33
C TYR A 20 1.98 23.51 -28.73
N ILE A 21 1.55 23.29 -29.97
CA ILE A 21 1.30 21.95 -30.52
C ILE A 21 2.59 21.11 -30.50
N ALA A 22 3.70 21.68 -30.91
CA ALA A 22 4.99 20.98 -30.90
C ALA A 22 5.40 20.53 -29.49
N ILE A 23 5.23 21.38 -28.48
CA ILE A 23 5.50 21.02 -27.06
C ILE A 23 4.60 19.86 -26.62
N LEU A 24 3.31 19.92 -26.93
CA LEU A 24 2.39 18.82 -26.58
C LEU A 24 2.76 17.50 -27.27
N VAL A 25 3.13 17.54 -28.53
CA VAL A 25 3.57 16.37 -29.30
C VAL A 25 4.87 15.79 -28.74
N ILE A 26 5.83 16.65 -28.41
CA ILE A 26 7.11 16.22 -27.79
C ILE A 26 6.84 15.59 -26.42
N ALA A 27 5.99 16.21 -25.59
CA ALA A 27 5.63 15.66 -24.27
C ALA A 27 4.92 14.30 -24.40
N ALA A 28 3.98 14.19 -25.35
CA ALA A 28 3.30 12.93 -25.65
C ALA A 28 4.27 11.85 -26.18
N ALA A 29 5.17 12.20 -27.07
CA ALA A 29 6.19 11.27 -27.58
C ALA A 29 7.14 10.80 -26.46
N ALA A 30 7.59 11.69 -25.60
CA ALA A 30 8.43 11.35 -24.44
C ALA A 30 7.67 10.41 -23.48
N ALA A 31 6.38 10.65 -23.24
CA ALA A 31 5.55 9.78 -22.41
C ALA A 31 5.39 8.39 -23.04
N VAL A 32 5.13 8.30 -24.34
CA VAL A 32 5.02 7.01 -25.08
C VAL A 32 6.33 6.24 -25.03
N LEU A 33 7.46 6.89 -25.27
CA LEU A 33 8.79 6.26 -25.17
C LEU A 33 9.05 5.70 -23.77
N ARG A 34 8.67 6.45 -22.73
CA ARG A 34 8.76 5.98 -21.35
C ARG A 34 7.83 4.82 -21.04
N LEU A 35 6.59 4.85 -21.54
CA LEU A 35 5.64 3.74 -21.42
C LEU A 35 6.17 2.45 -22.06
N MET A 36 6.84 2.56 -23.20
CA MET A 36 7.46 1.41 -23.89
C MET A 36 8.69 0.86 -23.16
N SER A 37 9.39 1.70 -22.38
CA SER A 37 10.58 1.32 -21.61
C SER A 37 10.26 0.89 -20.17
N SER A 38 9.11 1.27 -19.64
CA SER A 38 8.71 0.97 -18.25
C SER A 38 7.76 -0.21 -18.26
N GLY A 39 8.08 -1.29 -17.54
CA GLY A 39 7.20 -2.47 -17.43
C GLY A 39 5.85 -2.19 -16.77
N GLU A 40 5.75 -1.16 -15.91
CA GLU A 40 4.54 -0.78 -15.19
C GLU A 40 4.37 0.75 -15.17
N PRO A 41 3.50 1.31 -16.04
CA PRO A 41 3.29 2.75 -16.12
C PRO A 41 2.49 3.34 -14.95
N PHE A 42 1.66 2.53 -14.30
CA PHE A 42 0.84 2.93 -13.16
C PHE A 42 1.24 2.13 -11.93
N ARG A 43 1.51 2.84 -10.85
CA ARG A 43 1.86 2.24 -9.55
C ARG A 43 0.73 2.43 -8.56
N THR A 44 0.43 1.34 -7.85
CA THR A 44 -0.54 1.30 -6.74
C THR A 44 0.15 1.06 -5.41
N ASP A 45 1.48 0.97 -5.42
CA ASP A 45 2.30 0.62 -4.27
C ASP A 45 2.31 1.76 -3.23
N ILE A 46 1.68 1.51 -2.09
CA ILE A 46 1.63 2.44 -0.97
C ILE A 46 3.02 2.61 -0.34
N TYR A 47 3.83 1.56 -0.33
CA TYR A 47 5.18 1.60 0.24
C TYR A 47 6.14 2.49 -0.56
N GLY A 48 5.92 2.66 -1.86
CA GLY A 48 6.69 3.60 -2.69
C GLY A 48 6.32 5.08 -2.51
N MET A 49 5.31 5.39 -1.69
CA MET A 49 4.88 6.78 -1.42
C MET A 49 5.73 7.49 -0.38
N VAL A 50 6.29 6.75 0.55
CA VAL A 50 7.02 7.25 1.72
C VAL A 50 8.47 6.78 1.63
N PRO A 51 9.46 7.58 2.05
CA PRO A 51 10.83 7.12 2.18
C PRO A 51 10.92 5.85 3.01
N GLY A 52 11.83 4.94 2.63
CA GLY A 52 11.99 3.63 3.24
C GLY A 52 12.15 3.67 4.76
N LEU A 53 11.87 2.54 5.39
CA LEU A 53 12.12 2.35 6.82
C LEU A 53 13.60 2.63 7.12
N PRO A 54 13.92 3.25 8.27
CA PRO A 54 15.31 3.54 8.64
C PRO A 54 16.16 2.28 8.80
N ASP A 55 15.52 1.13 9.00
CA ASP A 55 16.17 -0.16 9.14
C ASP A 55 15.97 -1.04 7.89
N PRO A 56 17.04 -1.37 7.14
CA PRO A 56 16.94 -2.18 5.93
C PRO A 56 16.35 -3.57 6.15
N ALA A 57 16.59 -4.20 7.31
CA ALA A 57 16.04 -5.52 7.61
C ALA A 57 14.54 -5.45 7.89
N GLU A 58 14.10 -4.44 8.65
CA GLU A 58 12.68 -4.22 8.90
C GLU A 58 11.92 -3.91 7.59
N GLU A 59 12.53 -3.11 6.70
CA GLU A 59 11.96 -2.84 5.38
C GLU A 59 11.82 -4.12 4.56
N GLU A 60 12.87 -4.95 4.52
CA GLU A 60 12.85 -6.21 3.78
C GLU A 60 11.82 -7.19 4.36
N PHE A 61 11.73 -7.34 5.68
CA PHE A 61 10.72 -8.17 6.33
C PHE A 61 9.31 -7.67 6.08
N THR A 62 9.09 -6.36 6.19
CA THR A 62 7.78 -5.73 5.89
C THR A 62 7.38 -6.01 4.44
N ARG A 63 8.32 -5.90 3.49
CA ARG A 63 8.09 -6.22 2.08
C ARG A 63 7.74 -7.68 1.86
N ARG A 64 8.40 -8.60 2.56
CA ARG A 64 8.11 -10.04 2.49
C ARG A 64 6.75 -10.37 3.07
N ILE A 65 6.42 -9.84 4.26
CA ILE A 65 5.10 -10.00 4.90
C ILE A 65 3.99 -9.48 3.99
N ALA A 66 4.20 -8.31 3.36
CA ALA A 66 3.21 -7.72 2.45
C ALA A 66 2.92 -8.58 1.21
N ARG A 67 3.83 -9.49 0.83
CA ARG A 67 3.62 -10.44 -0.27
C ARG A 67 2.99 -11.76 0.19
N GLU A 68 2.87 -12.02 1.47
CA GLU A 68 2.28 -13.26 1.96
C GLU A 68 0.79 -13.32 1.66
N ALA A 69 0.35 -14.49 1.21
CA ALA A 69 -1.04 -14.86 1.04
C ALA A 69 -1.32 -16.15 1.79
N VAL A 70 -2.36 -16.15 2.60
CA VAL A 70 -2.78 -17.30 3.40
C VAL A 70 -4.22 -17.63 3.08
N PHE A 71 -4.49 -18.90 2.87
CA PHE A 71 -5.82 -19.43 2.62
C PHE A 71 -6.11 -20.52 3.64
N LEU A 72 -7.32 -20.53 4.18
CA LEU A 72 -7.78 -21.47 5.19
C LEU A 72 -9.11 -22.08 4.72
N ALA A 73 -9.18 -23.40 4.70
CA ALA A 73 -10.42 -24.14 4.46
C ALA A 73 -10.82 -24.91 5.72
N GLU A 74 -12.02 -24.70 6.23
CA GLU A 74 -12.52 -25.33 7.45
C GLU A 74 -13.82 -26.05 7.21
N GLY A 75 -13.90 -27.31 7.67
CA GLY A 75 -15.09 -28.14 7.52
C GLY A 75 -15.18 -29.23 8.58
N LYS A 76 -16.37 -29.82 8.72
CA LYS A 76 -16.61 -30.89 9.70
C LYS A 76 -15.97 -32.22 9.28
N ASP A 77 -15.97 -32.50 7.99
CA ASP A 77 -15.43 -33.73 7.40
C ASP A 77 -14.05 -33.46 6.80
N LEU A 78 -13.06 -34.27 7.18
CA LEU A 78 -11.69 -34.11 6.72
C LEU A 78 -11.56 -34.35 5.20
N SER A 79 -12.25 -35.35 4.66
CA SER A 79 -12.14 -35.70 3.24
C SER A 79 -12.69 -34.61 2.34
N VAL A 80 -13.87 -34.05 2.67
CA VAL A 80 -14.51 -32.95 1.94
C VAL A 80 -13.66 -31.67 2.07
N THR A 81 -13.08 -31.42 3.25
CA THR A 81 -12.25 -30.25 3.48
C THR A 81 -10.93 -30.31 2.68
N LEU A 82 -10.28 -31.48 2.64
CA LEU A 82 -9.06 -31.71 1.85
C LEU A 82 -9.34 -31.60 0.34
N GLU A 83 -10.43 -32.18 -0.15
CA GLU A 83 -10.83 -32.08 -1.56
C GLU A 83 -11.07 -30.61 -1.95
N THR A 84 -11.82 -29.87 -1.12
CA THR A 84 -12.09 -28.45 -1.35
C THR A 84 -10.80 -27.62 -1.31
N ALA A 85 -9.89 -27.90 -0.38
CA ALA A 85 -8.59 -27.24 -0.32
C ALA A 85 -7.70 -27.57 -1.53
N GLY A 86 -7.80 -28.80 -2.08
CA GLY A 86 -7.16 -29.19 -3.32
C GLY A 86 -7.66 -28.38 -4.53
N GLU A 87 -8.99 -28.22 -4.66
CA GLU A 87 -9.61 -27.37 -5.69
C GLU A 87 -9.17 -25.91 -5.54
N LEU A 88 -9.12 -25.40 -4.30
CA LEU A 88 -8.62 -24.05 -4.00
C LEU A 88 -7.16 -23.88 -4.40
N ARG A 89 -6.30 -24.85 -4.07
CA ARG A 89 -4.89 -24.88 -4.48
C ARG A 89 -4.75 -24.75 -5.99
N ASP A 90 -5.55 -25.53 -6.73
CA ASP A 90 -5.52 -25.52 -8.18
C ASP A 90 -6.04 -24.20 -8.78
N LEU A 91 -7.07 -23.60 -8.17
CA LEU A 91 -7.57 -22.28 -8.55
C LEU A 91 -6.49 -21.22 -8.39
N VAL A 92 -5.84 -21.19 -7.22
CA VAL A 92 -4.76 -20.23 -6.91
C VAL A 92 -3.57 -20.41 -7.83
N ARG A 93 -3.15 -21.65 -8.10
CA ARG A 93 -2.05 -21.95 -9.05
C ARG A 93 -2.36 -21.49 -10.47
N ARG A 94 -3.58 -21.71 -10.95
CA ARG A 94 -4.00 -21.27 -12.30
C ARG A 94 -4.02 -19.76 -12.43
N SER A 95 -4.28 -19.02 -11.36
CA SER A 95 -4.25 -17.56 -11.40
C SER A 95 -2.85 -17.00 -11.68
N GLY A 96 -1.80 -17.73 -11.31
CA GLY A 96 -0.40 -17.29 -11.42
C GLY A 96 -0.04 -16.08 -10.56
N ALA A 97 -0.97 -15.60 -9.73
CA ALA A 97 -0.78 -14.42 -8.89
C ALA A 97 -0.11 -14.74 -7.55
N VAL A 98 -0.26 -15.98 -7.07
CA VAL A 98 0.37 -16.48 -5.85
C VAL A 98 1.15 -17.74 -6.16
N GLU A 99 2.40 -17.76 -5.80
CA GLU A 99 3.23 -18.94 -5.78
C GLU A 99 3.03 -19.65 -4.45
N LEU A 100 2.27 -20.75 -4.48
CA LEU A 100 2.01 -21.56 -3.30
C LEU A 100 3.28 -22.33 -2.92
N ARG A 101 3.57 -22.34 -1.63
CA ARG A 101 4.72 -23.08 -1.08
C ARG A 101 4.48 -24.57 -1.18
N SER A 102 5.50 -25.28 -1.66
CA SER A 102 5.50 -26.73 -1.59
C SER A 102 5.69 -27.15 -0.12
N GLN A 103 4.81 -28.00 0.34
CA GLN A 103 4.91 -28.61 1.67
C GLN A 103 4.95 -30.13 1.48
N ASP A 104 5.90 -30.59 0.66
CA ASP A 104 6.10 -32.03 0.45
C ASP A 104 6.67 -32.65 1.74
N PRO A 105 5.90 -33.51 2.43
CA PRO A 105 6.36 -34.15 3.66
C PRO A 105 7.58 -35.04 3.44
N ALA A 106 7.70 -35.65 2.27
CA ALA A 106 8.82 -36.52 1.94
C ALA A 106 10.11 -35.71 1.76
N GLU A 107 10.04 -34.57 1.13
CA GLU A 107 11.14 -33.60 1.00
C GLU A 107 11.60 -33.11 2.37
N ALA A 108 10.65 -32.65 3.21
CA ALA A 108 10.94 -32.17 4.55
C ALA A 108 11.56 -33.31 5.43
N ALA A 109 11.00 -34.51 5.40
CA ALA A 109 11.53 -35.62 6.15
C ALA A 109 12.95 -36.06 5.67
N SER A 110 13.17 -36.06 4.37
CA SER A 110 14.48 -36.35 3.77
C SER A 110 15.51 -35.30 4.16
N PHE A 111 15.13 -34.05 4.15
CA PHE A 111 16.01 -32.94 4.57
C PHE A 111 16.37 -33.02 6.05
N VAL A 112 15.37 -33.23 6.93
CA VAL A 112 15.61 -33.41 8.38
C VAL A 112 16.49 -34.59 8.65
N PHE A 113 16.25 -35.69 7.97
CA PHE A 113 17.11 -36.90 8.09
C PHE A 113 18.56 -36.62 7.66
N SER A 114 18.76 -35.90 6.56
CA SER A 114 20.11 -35.58 6.06
C SER A 114 20.86 -34.61 6.99
N HIS A 115 20.17 -33.71 7.67
CA HIS A 115 20.77 -32.70 8.54
C HIS A 115 20.46 -32.91 10.03
N ARG A 116 20.07 -34.13 10.43
CA ARG A 116 19.61 -34.46 11.79
C ARG A 116 20.61 -34.08 12.90
N TYR A 117 21.90 -34.12 12.61
CA TYR A 117 22.94 -33.75 13.55
C TYR A 117 23.21 -32.27 13.71
N SER A 118 22.57 -31.42 12.88
CA SER A 118 22.62 -29.98 13.01
C SER A 118 21.74 -29.45 14.15
N PHE A 119 20.93 -30.35 14.75
CA PHE A 119 20.10 -30.04 15.92
C PHE A 119 20.76 -30.61 17.19
N PRO A 120 20.70 -29.89 18.34
CA PRO A 120 21.36 -30.34 19.55
C PRO A 120 20.74 -31.65 20.06
N PRO A 121 21.53 -32.51 20.68
CA PRO A 121 21.01 -33.72 21.33
C PRO A 121 20.03 -33.35 22.46
N PRO A 122 19.12 -34.27 22.82
CA PRO A 122 18.17 -34.03 23.91
C PRO A 122 18.86 -33.69 25.23
N PRO A 123 18.23 -32.86 26.08
CA PRO A 123 18.77 -32.60 27.42
C PRO A 123 18.97 -33.91 28.22
N GLY A 124 20.10 -34.04 28.86
CA GLY A 124 20.43 -35.25 29.67
C GLY A 124 21.22 -36.34 28.93
N VAL A 125 21.20 -36.36 27.58
CA VAL A 125 22.00 -37.35 26.81
C VAL A 125 23.50 -37.06 26.93
N GLN A 126 23.90 -35.81 27.09
CA GLN A 126 25.31 -35.39 27.15
C GLN A 126 26.10 -35.85 28.38
N ASN A 127 25.45 -36.33 29.43
CA ASN A 127 26.08 -36.70 30.71
C ASN A 127 26.05 -38.22 30.96
N GLY A 128 26.27 -39.02 29.96
CA GLY A 128 26.20 -40.50 30.08
C GLY A 128 24.77 -41.05 29.98
N GLY A 129 23.80 -40.23 29.54
CA GLY A 129 22.40 -40.62 29.39
C GLY A 129 22.06 -41.27 28.04
N LEU A 130 23.05 -41.49 27.15
CA LEU A 130 22.80 -42.02 25.81
C LEU A 130 22.15 -43.42 25.87
N ALA A 131 22.64 -44.30 26.73
CA ALA A 131 22.08 -45.64 26.85
C ALA A 131 20.62 -45.62 27.29
N GLN A 132 20.31 -44.82 28.30
CA GLN A 132 18.91 -44.62 28.78
C GLN A 132 18.02 -44.08 27.67
N TYR A 133 18.46 -43.06 26.95
CA TYR A 133 17.72 -42.46 25.85
C TYR A 133 17.42 -43.47 24.74
N ILE A 134 18.41 -44.26 24.33
CA ILE A 134 18.23 -45.32 23.31
C ILE A 134 17.26 -46.38 23.81
N LEU A 135 17.41 -46.85 25.06
CA LEU A 135 16.54 -47.89 25.63
C LEU A 135 15.10 -47.37 25.80
N GLU A 136 14.89 -46.12 26.21
CA GLU A 136 13.57 -45.50 26.28
C GLU A 136 12.89 -45.53 24.91
N ILE A 137 13.61 -45.22 23.82
CA ILE A 137 13.02 -45.26 22.47
C ILE A 137 12.76 -46.68 22.02
N LEU A 138 13.70 -47.62 22.24
CA LEU A 138 13.58 -49.01 21.81
C LEU A 138 12.44 -49.76 22.51
N TYR A 139 12.24 -49.51 23.79
CA TYR A 139 11.26 -50.20 24.62
C TYR A 139 9.98 -49.41 24.88
N SER A 140 9.85 -48.24 24.30
CA SER A 140 8.61 -47.47 24.39
C SER A 140 7.48 -48.20 23.65
N PRO A 141 6.35 -48.48 24.32
CA PRO A 141 5.21 -49.14 23.68
C PRO A 141 4.56 -48.32 22.55
N PHE A 142 4.92 -47.04 22.50
CA PHE A 142 4.38 -46.08 21.49
C PHE A 142 5.37 -45.78 20.36
N SER A 143 6.61 -46.29 20.42
CA SER A 143 7.60 -46.09 19.38
C SER A 143 7.77 -47.34 18.51
N ALA A 144 7.16 -47.35 17.33
CA ALA A 144 7.43 -48.37 16.34
C ALA A 144 8.82 -48.11 15.74
N VAL A 145 9.87 -48.79 16.30
CA VAL A 145 11.23 -48.69 15.79
C VAL A 145 11.48 -49.89 14.88
N SER A 146 11.88 -49.62 13.63
CA SER A 146 12.26 -50.68 12.70
C SER A 146 13.78 -50.95 12.73
N ALA A 147 14.20 -52.19 12.41
CA ALA A 147 15.62 -52.51 12.26
C ALA A 147 16.29 -51.66 11.17
N GLY A 148 15.52 -51.22 10.15
CA GLY A 148 16.02 -50.30 9.12
C GLY A 148 16.28 -48.89 9.64
N GLU A 149 15.49 -48.40 10.59
CA GLU A 149 15.68 -47.14 11.25
C GLU A 149 16.92 -47.13 12.13
N ILE A 150 17.07 -48.18 12.95
CA ILE A 150 18.27 -48.38 13.81
C ILE A 150 19.56 -48.34 12.98
N ARG A 151 19.59 -49.03 11.83
CA ARG A 151 20.77 -49.03 10.95
C ARG A 151 21.06 -47.71 10.29
N LYS A 152 20.03 -46.88 9.97
CA LYS A 152 20.20 -45.62 9.28
C LYS A 152 20.39 -44.42 10.23
N ASP A 153 19.86 -44.52 11.43
CA ASP A 153 19.92 -43.46 12.47
C ASP A 153 20.05 -44.06 13.87
N PRO A 154 21.20 -44.67 14.21
CA PRO A 154 21.37 -45.35 15.48
C PRO A 154 21.37 -44.43 16.71
N LEU A 155 21.48 -43.10 16.51
CA LEU A 155 21.34 -42.07 17.55
C LEU A 155 19.94 -41.51 17.67
N PHE A 156 18.99 -41.96 16.84
CA PHE A 156 17.64 -41.40 16.73
C PHE A 156 17.61 -39.87 16.61
N ALA A 157 18.67 -39.33 16.02
CA ALA A 157 18.85 -37.91 15.87
C ALA A 157 17.75 -37.27 14.97
N SER A 158 17.21 -38.02 13.99
CA SER A 158 16.11 -37.56 13.14
C SER A 158 14.79 -37.35 13.92
N ARG A 159 14.50 -38.25 14.89
CA ARG A 159 13.34 -38.08 15.78
C ARG A 159 13.49 -36.84 16.66
N ASN A 160 14.67 -36.63 17.19
CA ASN A 160 14.99 -35.44 17.96
C ASN A 160 14.91 -34.17 17.09
N ALA A 161 15.51 -34.18 15.90
CA ALA A 161 15.44 -33.08 14.96
C ALA A 161 13.99 -32.70 14.59
N ALA A 162 13.11 -33.69 14.40
CA ALA A 162 11.69 -33.46 14.13
C ALA A 162 10.99 -32.70 15.25
N SER A 163 11.44 -32.80 16.51
CA SER A 163 10.85 -32.04 17.62
C SER A 163 11.12 -30.54 17.58
N TYR A 164 12.07 -30.10 16.79
CA TYR A 164 12.38 -28.67 16.57
C TYR A 164 11.51 -28.03 15.47
N LEU A 165 10.80 -28.86 14.71
CA LEU A 165 9.88 -28.38 13.69
C LEU A 165 8.51 -28.04 14.29
N PRO A 166 7.78 -27.05 13.73
CA PRO A 166 6.40 -26.81 14.15
C PRO A 166 5.55 -28.04 13.86
N SER A 167 4.98 -28.66 14.89
CA SER A 167 4.29 -29.96 14.79
C SER A 167 2.77 -29.91 14.92
N ASP A 168 2.17 -28.72 14.98
CA ASP A 168 0.73 -28.56 15.24
C ASP A 168 -0.14 -28.92 14.02
N TRP A 169 0.48 -29.10 12.86
CA TRP A 169 -0.18 -29.45 11.61
C TRP A 169 0.24 -30.84 11.14
N SER A 170 -0.75 -31.71 10.93
CA SER A 170 -0.54 -32.99 10.27
C SER A 170 -0.54 -32.81 8.76
N MET A 171 0.14 -33.70 8.03
CA MET A 171 0.16 -33.64 6.56
C MET A 171 -0.72 -34.70 5.96
N SER A 172 -1.52 -34.36 4.96
CA SER A 172 -2.27 -35.32 4.14
C SER A 172 -1.35 -36.01 3.13
N GLY A 173 -1.82 -37.11 2.54
CA GLY A 173 -1.05 -37.81 1.46
C GLY A 173 -0.77 -36.92 0.25
N ASP A 174 -1.58 -35.89 0.01
CA ASP A 174 -1.43 -34.91 -1.08
C ASP A 174 -0.59 -33.69 -0.69
N GLY A 175 0.08 -33.71 0.47
CA GLY A 175 0.93 -32.63 0.94
C GLY A 175 0.17 -31.40 1.43
N LEU A 176 -1.08 -31.54 1.86
CA LEU A 176 -1.85 -30.45 2.44
C LEU A 176 -1.76 -30.51 3.96
N PRO A 177 -1.30 -29.42 4.62
CA PRO A 177 -1.29 -29.36 6.07
C PRO A 177 -2.70 -29.18 6.63
N TYR A 178 -3.05 -30.02 7.58
CA TYR A 178 -4.33 -29.95 8.26
C TYR A 178 -4.17 -30.13 9.77
N ARG A 179 -5.12 -29.59 10.51
CA ARG A 179 -5.25 -29.84 11.96
C ARG A 179 -6.69 -29.90 12.39
N LYS A 180 -6.93 -30.49 13.54
CA LYS A 180 -8.23 -30.47 14.19
C LYS A 180 -8.47 -29.07 14.79
N SER A 181 -9.54 -28.39 14.40
CA SER A 181 -9.93 -27.06 14.88
C SER A 181 -11.37 -27.12 15.38
N GLY A 182 -11.59 -26.85 16.66
CA GLY A 182 -12.93 -26.89 17.25
C GLY A 182 -13.63 -28.24 17.02
N LYS A 183 -14.76 -28.23 16.28
CA LYS A 183 -15.56 -29.43 15.95
C LYS A 183 -15.24 -29.99 14.55
N GLY A 184 -14.21 -29.54 13.90
CA GLY A 184 -13.88 -29.91 12.53
C GLY A 184 -12.39 -29.95 12.25
N TYR A 185 -12.04 -29.72 10.99
CA TYR A 185 -10.68 -29.73 10.47
C TYR A 185 -10.41 -28.43 9.73
N ALA A 186 -9.21 -27.92 9.88
CA ALA A 186 -8.69 -26.77 9.18
C ALA A 186 -7.55 -27.21 8.25
N VAL A 187 -7.55 -26.76 7.00
CA VAL A 187 -6.50 -26.98 6.00
C VAL A 187 -5.91 -25.65 5.62
N LEU A 188 -4.56 -25.54 5.67
CA LEU A 188 -3.84 -24.29 5.45
C LEU A 188 -3.08 -24.34 4.12
N LEU A 189 -3.19 -23.25 3.33
CA LEU A 189 -2.35 -23.00 2.17
C LEU A 189 -1.63 -21.67 2.35
N GLU A 190 -0.34 -21.67 2.17
CA GLU A 190 0.48 -20.44 2.23
C GLU A 190 1.19 -20.22 0.90
N GLY A 191 1.37 -18.96 0.54
CA GLY A 191 2.08 -18.60 -0.68
C GLY A 191 2.61 -17.18 -0.64
N SER A 192 3.31 -16.80 -1.70
CA SER A 192 3.84 -15.46 -1.90
C SER A 192 3.34 -14.88 -3.20
N GLY A 193 2.90 -13.64 -3.17
CA GLY A 193 2.48 -12.90 -4.35
C GLY A 193 3.60 -12.72 -5.36
N THR A 194 3.31 -13.01 -6.62
CA THR A 194 4.27 -12.90 -7.74
C THR A 194 4.45 -11.47 -8.25
N GLY A 195 3.67 -10.51 -7.76
CA GLY A 195 3.61 -9.13 -8.27
C GLY A 195 2.71 -8.96 -9.51
N LYS A 196 2.09 -10.02 -10.01
CA LYS A 196 1.18 -9.99 -11.18
C LYS A 196 -0.27 -9.62 -10.84
N GLY A 197 -0.50 -8.99 -9.67
CA GLY A 197 -1.83 -8.71 -9.15
C GLY A 197 -2.33 -9.81 -8.20
N ALA A 198 -3.51 -9.61 -7.61
CA ALA A 198 -4.13 -10.66 -6.81
C ALA A 198 -4.89 -11.66 -7.69
N PRO A 199 -5.12 -12.91 -7.21
CA PRO A 199 -5.92 -13.90 -7.94
C PRO A 199 -7.40 -13.50 -7.91
N GLY A 200 -7.81 -12.51 -8.65
CA GLY A 200 -9.17 -12.00 -8.77
C GLY A 200 -10.10 -12.29 -7.58
N ILE A 201 -10.28 -11.35 -6.67
CA ILE A 201 -11.12 -11.56 -5.46
C ILE A 201 -12.48 -12.14 -5.82
N SER A 202 -13.08 -11.69 -6.92
CA SER A 202 -14.37 -12.22 -7.42
C SER A 202 -14.34 -13.72 -7.71
N GLY A 203 -13.22 -14.25 -8.18
CA GLY A 203 -13.04 -15.69 -8.40
C GLY A 203 -12.99 -16.47 -7.09
N LEU A 204 -12.29 -15.92 -6.09
CA LEU A 204 -12.20 -16.52 -4.75
C LEU A 204 -13.55 -16.43 -4.00
N GLU A 205 -14.29 -15.34 -4.13
CA GLU A 205 -15.64 -15.19 -3.57
C GLU A 205 -16.62 -16.20 -4.18
N SER A 206 -16.61 -16.33 -5.49
CA SER A 206 -17.42 -17.34 -6.20
C SER A 206 -17.07 -18.78 -5.79
N PHE A 207 -15.79 -19.05 -5.55
CA PHE A 207 -15.32 -20.34 -5.03
C PHE A 207 -15.79 -20.56 -3.59
N ARG A 208 -15.69 -19.56 -2.72
CA ARG A 208 -16.14 -19.59 -1.33
C ARG A 208 -17.63 -19.93 -1.23
N ASP A 209 -18.47 -19.32 -2.08
CA ASP A 209 -19.90 -19.60 -2.09
C ASP A 209 -20.18 -21.07 -2.45
N LYS A 210 -19.45 -21.62 -3.41
CA LYS A 210 -19.55 -23.05 -3.78
C LYS A 210 -19.06 -23.98 -2.66
N ALA A 211 -17.96 -23.62 -1.99
CA ALA A 211 -17.42 -24.37 -0.86
C ALA A 211 -18.38 -24.37 0.33
N SER A 212 -19.01 -23.22 0.61
CA SER A 212 -20.03 -23.08 1.66
C SER A 212 -21.24 -24.00 1.44
N ALA A 213 -21.67 -24.19 0.21
CA ALA A 213 -22.72 -25.14 -0.13
C ALA A 213 -22.35 -26.61 0.18
N ARG A 214 -21.05 -26.93 0.24
CA ARG A 214 -20.51 -28.24 0.65
C ARG A 214 -20.21 -28.33 2.16
N GLY A 215 -20.51 -27.28 2.92
CA GLY A 215 -20.24 -27.18 4.36
C GLY A 215 -18.78 -26.89 4.70
N VAL A 216 -18.03 -26.32 3.77
CA VAL A 216 -16.64 -25.89 3.97
C VAL A 216 -16.58 -24.36 3.91
N THR A 217 -16.08 -23.74 4.97
CA THR A 217 -15.81 -22.31 5.03
C THR A 217 -14.39 -22.03 4.48
N VAL A 218 -14.27 -21.14 3.50
CA VAL A 218 -13.00 -20.73 2.94
C VAL A 218 -12.74 -19.28 3.31
N SER A 219 -11.60 -19.03 3.94
CA SER A 219 -11.10 -17.70 4.30
C SER A 219 -9.76 -17.45 3.63
N PHE A 220 -9.48 -16.20 3.27
CA PHE A 220 -8.19 -15.82 2.69
C PHE A 220 -7.76 -14.46 3.23
N THR A 221 -6.44 -14.27 3.35
CA THR A 221 -5.86 -13.01 3.81
C THR A 221 -4.49 -12.77 3.18
N GLY A 222 -4.10 -11.51 3.13
CA GLY A 222 -2.83 -11.03 2.61
C GLY A 222 -2.96 -9.59 2.14
N ALA A 223 -1.91 -8.79 2.27
CA ALA A 223 -1.94 -7.37 1.90
C ALA A 223 -2.37 -7.12 0.45
N MET A 224 -2.12 -8.08 -0.45
CA MET A 224 -2.53 -8.02 -1.85
C MET A 224 -4.06 -7.95 -2.02
N PHE A 225 -4.84 -8.68 -1.22
CA PHE A 225 -6.30 -8.67 -1.28
C PHE A 225 -6.88 -7.34 -0.79
N PHE A 226 -6.33 -6.81 0.31
CA PHE A 226 -6.69 -5.48 0.79
C PHE A 226 -6.36 -4.40 -0.24
N SER A 227 -5.20 -4.49 -0.89
CA SER A 227 -4.77 -3.55 -1.93
C SER A 227 -5.67 -3.60 -3.16
N GLU A 228 -6.09 -4.80 -3.61
CA GLU A 228 -7.00 -4.96 -4.76
C GLU A 228 -8.37 -4.36 -4.44
N ARG A 229 -8.95 -4.71 -3.29
CA ARG A 229 -10.25 -4.16 -2.85
C ARG A 229 -10.20 -2.64 -2.71
N TYR A 230 -9.13 -2.11 -2.15
CA TYR A 230 -8.92 -0.68 -2.05
C TYR A 230 -8.78 -0.02 -3.43
N ALA A 231 -8.03 -0.64 -4.35
CA ALA A 231 -7.88 -0.14 -5.71
C ALA A 231 -9.21 -0.12 -6.48
N GLU A 232 -10.05 -1.14 -6.33
CA GLU A 232 -11.40 -1.19 -6.93
C GLU A 232 -12.30 -0.07 -6.38
N ARG A 233 -12.33 0.11 -5.05
CA ARG A 233 -13.09 1.20 -4.42
C ARG A 233 -12.57 2.56 -4.88
N SER A 234 -11.25 2.78 -4.86
CA SER A 234 -10.65 4.03 -5.29
C SER A 234 -10.95 4.33 -6.76
N LYS A 235 -10.88 3.35 -7.66
CA LYS A 235 -11.27 3.51 -9.07
C LYS A 235 -12.73 3.93 -9.20
N ARG A 236 -13.62 3.32 -8.42
CA ARG A 236 -15.05 3.66 -8.40
C ARG A 236 -15.27 5.07 -7.88
N ASP A 237 -14.65 5.42 -6.75
CA ASP A 237 -14.82 6.73 -6.11
C ASP A 237 -14.28 7.85 -7.01
N VAL A 238 -13.06 7.68 -7.55
CA VAL A 238 -12.48 8.61 -8.53
C VAL A 238 -13.36 8.71 -9.78
N GLY A 239 -13.88 7.58 -10.27
CA GLY A 239 -14.80 7.56 -11.40
C GLY A 239 -16.09 8.34 -11.12
N VAL A 240 -16.74 8.10 -9.99
CA VAL A 240 -17.99 8.78 -9.61
C VAL A 240 -17.76 10.27 -9.36
N ILE A 241 -16.76 10.63 -8.58
CA ILE A 241 -16.46 12.04 -8.24
C ILE A 241 -15.99 12.78 -9.49
N GLY A 242 -15.03 12.23 -10.24
CA GLY A 242 -14.49 12.85 -11.45
C GLY A 242 -15.55 13.01 -12.55
N THR A 243 -16.34 11.98 -12.82
CA THR A 243 -17.43 12.03 -13.80
C THR A 243 -18.54 12.95 -13.34
N GLY A 244 -18.92 12.89 -12.05
CA GLY A 244 -19.95 13.74 -11.47
C GLY A 244 -19.57 15.23 -11.55
N SER A 245 -18.36 15.60 -11.15
CA SER A 245 -17.86 16.97 -11.24
C SER A 245 -17.79 17.44 -12.70
N MET A 246 -17.34 16.60 -13.63
CA MET A 246 -17.30 16.90 -15.05
C MET A 246 -18.72 17.16 -15.60
N ILE A 247 -19.70 16.32 -15.27
CA ILE A 247 -21.09 16.48 -15.71
C ILE A 247 -21.65 17.81 -15.16
N ILE A 248 -21.44 18.12 -13.89
CA ILE A 248 -21.92 19.37 -13.27
C ILE A 248 -21.32 20.59 -13.99
N VAL A 249 -20.01 20.58 -14.25
CA VAL A 249 -19.30 21.63 -14.97
C VAL A 249 -19.87 21.81 -16.39
N LEU A 250 -20.10 20.71 -17.12
CA LEU A 250 -20.64 20.76 -18.49
C LEU A 250 -22.09 21.22 -18.50
N LEU A 251 -22.92 20.80 -17.55
CA LEU A 251 -24.32 21.28 -17.42
C LEU A 251 -24.35 22.76 -17.08
N LEU A 252 -23.53 23.23 -16.16
CA LEU A 252 -23.38 24.63 -15.83
C LEU A 252 -22.97 25.43 -17.07
N GLN A 253 -22.04 24.95 -17.82
CA GLN A 253 -21.59 25.59 -19.05
C GLN A 253 -22.67 25.60 -20.14
N MET A 254 -23.40 24.50 -20.30
CA MET A 254 -24.54 24.43 -21.21
C MET A 254 -25.63 25.43 -20.82
N TYR A 255 -25.92 25.53 -19.51
CA TYR A 255 -26.86 26.51 -18.98
C TYR A 255 -26.42 27.96 -19.26
N ILE A 256 -25.13 28.25 -19.04
CA ILE A 256 -24.57 29.60 -19.26
C ILE A 256 -24.54 29.93 -20.74
N PHE A 257 -24.00 29.09 -21.58
CA PHE A 257 -23.75 29.40 -22.99
C PHE A 257 -24.92 29.05 -23.93
N ARG A 258 -25.76 28.10 -23.51
CA ARG A 258 -26.89 27.57 -24.32
C ARG A 258 -26.48 27.11 -25.73
N ARG A 259 -25.22 26.70 -25.88
CA ARG A 259 -24.58 26.25 -27.14
C ARG A 259 -23.60 25.16 -26.88
N ILE A 260 -23.48 24.19 -27.81
CA ILE A 260 -22.61 23.03 -27.67
C ILE A 260 -21.12 23.35 -27.92
N VAL A 261 -20.82 24.33 -28.79
CA VAL A 261 -19.42 24.65 -29.17
C VAL A 261 -18.54 25.02 -27.98
N PRO A 262 -18.93 25.88 -27.04
CA PRO A 262 -18.17 26.14 -25.81
C PRO A 262 -17.91 24.85 -24.99
N VAL A 263 -18.90 23.97 -24.91
CA VAL A 263 -18.78 22.70 -24.18
C VAL A 263 -17.73 21.79 -24.80
N ILE A 264 -17.74 21.65 -26.13
CA ILE A 264 -16.74 20.86 -26.88
C ILE A 264 -15.32 21.42 -26.63
N HIS A 265 -15.14 22.75 -26.71
CA HIS A 265 -13.84 23.37 -26.46
C HIS A 265 -13.36 23.17 -25.02
N THR A 266 -14.26 23.18 -24.04
CA THR A 266 -13.92 22.88 -22.66
C THR A 266 -13.47 21.41 -22.51
N LEU A 267 -14.19 20.47 -23.10
CA LEU A 267 -13.78 19.06 -23.08
C LEU A 267 -12.39 18.86 -23.70
N ILE A 268 -12.14 19.46 -24.87
CA ILE A 268 -10.82 19.39 -25.52
C ILE A 268 -9.76 20.02 -24.62
N ALA A 269 -10.01 21.19 -24.06
CA ALA A 269 -9.06 21.88 -23.18
C ALA A 269 -8.72 21.04 -21.95
N LEU A 270 -9.73 20.44 -21.30
CA LEU A 270 -9.53 19.57 -20.13
C LEU A 270 -8.77 18.30 -20.51
N THR A 271 -9.12 17.66 -21.64
CA THR A 271 -8.40 16.48 -22.13
C THR A 271 -6.93 16.78 -22.41
N VAL A 272 -6.64 17.89 -23.09
CA VAL A 272 -5.28 18.33 -23.39
C VAL A 272 -4.52 18.65 -22.10
N SER A 273 -5.17 19.34 -21.15
CA SER A 273 -4.59 19.70 -19.86
C SER A 273 -4.22 18.47 -19.04
N LEU A 274 -5.17 17.55 -18.82
CA LEU A 274 -4.93 16.32 -18.08
C LEU A 274 -3.89 15.43 -18.78
N GLY A 275 -3.97 15.33 -20.11
CA GLY A 275 -2.99 14.59 -20.92
C GLY A 275 -1.59 15.18 -20.80
N ALA A 276 -1.43 16.50 -20.80
CA ALA A 276 -0.15 17.17 -20.59
C ALA A 276 0.41 16.90 -19.18
N GLY A 277 -0.46 16.91 -18.16
CA GLY A 277 -0.09 16.58 -16.80
C GLY A 277 0.45 15.15 -16.67
N ILE A 278 -0.29 14.16 -17.20
CA ILE A 278 0.13 12.75 -17.21
C ILE A 278 1.45 12.60 -17.99
N ALA A 279 1.57 13.20 -19.17
CA ALA A 279 2.77 13.12 -19.99
C ALA A 279 4.01 13.70 -19.27
N ALA A 280 3.85 14.81 -18.55
CA ALA A 280 4.93 15.42 -17.80
C ALA A 280 5.40 14.52 -16.65
N VAL A 281 4.47 13.93 -15.89
CA VAL A 281 4.82 13.00 -14.80
C VAL A 281 5.52 11.75 -15.36
N LEU A 282 5.00 11.16 -16.44
CA LEU A 282 5.63 10.00 -17.10
C LEU A 282 7.04 10.33 -17.59
N ALA A 283 7.22 11.50 -18.22
CA ALA A 283 8.52 11.93 -18.73
C ALA A 283 9.57 12.09 -17.63
N VAL A 284 9.18 12.62 -16.46
CA VAL A 284 10.09 12.89 -15.34
C VAL A 284 10.26 11.66 -14.44
N SER A 285 9.17 11.02 -14.03
CA SER A 285 9.16 9.96 -13.02
C SER A 285 9.16 8.55 -13.61
N GLY A 286 8.91 8.40 -14.90
CA GLY A 286 8.83 7.11 -15.62
C GLY A 286 7.55 6.30 -15.33
N SER A 287 6.80 6.64 -14.29
CA SER A 287 5.53 6.00 -13.90
C SER A 287 4.70 6.99 -13.10
N VAL A 288 3.38 6.79 -13.07
CA VAL A 288 2.43 7.64 -12.35
C VAL A 288 1.81 6.85 -11.21
N HIS A 289 1.76 7.43 -10.01
CA HIS A 289 1.06 6.82 -8.90
C HIS A 289 -0.46 7.06 -9.02
N VAL A 290 -1.28 6.02 -8.75
CA VAL A 290 -2.74 6.12 -8.87
C VAL A 290 -3.31 7.21 -7.95
N MET A 291 -2.72 7.41 -6.76
CA MET A 291 -3.08 8.52 -5.86
C MET A 291 -2.83 9.89 -6.49
N THR A 292 -1.76 10.06 -7.27
CA THR A 292 -1.51 11.30 -8.01
C THR A 292 -2.63 11.60 -8.99
N LEU A 293 -3.14 10.59 -9.70
CA LEU A 293 -4.30 10.74 -10.60
C LEU A 293 -5.57 11.08 -9.84
N ALA A 294 -5.80 10.42 -8.70
CA ALA A 294 -6.96 10.70 -7.85
C ALA A 294 -6.96 12.16 -7.36
N LEU A 295 -5.84 12.63 -6.81
CA LEU A 295 -5.68 14.02 -6.37
C LEU A 295 -5.73 15.01 -7.54
N SER A 296 -5.24 14.62 -8.72
CA SER A 296 -5.26 15.48 -9.92
C SER A 296 -6.68 15.72 -10.46
N SER A 297 -7.66 14.90 -10.10
CA SER A 297 -9.06 15.13 -10.51
C SER A 297 -9.61 16.43 -9.97
N CYS A 298 -9.10 16.92 -8.83
CA CYS A 298 -9.47 18.21 -8.24
C CYS A 298 -9.03 19.41 -9.11
N LEU A 299 -7.99 19.23 -9.95
CA LEU A 299 -7.51 20.30 -10.84
C LEU A 299 -8.46 20.63 -12.00
N VAL A 300 -9.41 19.73 -12.28
CA VAL A 300 -10.40 19.93 -13.36
C VAL A 300 -11.15 21.23 -13.17
N GLY A 301 -11.58 21.57 -11.93
CA GLY A 301 -12.25 22.81 -11.61
C GLY A 301 -11.40 24.05 -11.91
N ILE A 302 -10.12 24.03 -11.53
CA ILE A 302 -9.18 25.13 -11.76
C ILE A 302 -8.90 25.30 -13.26
N CYS A 303 -8.66 24.17 -13.97
CA CYS A 303 -8.48 24.21 -15.42
C CYS A 303 -9.70 24.76 -16.14
N PHE A 304 -10.90 24.41 -15.69
CA PHE A 304 -12.15 24.93 -16.25
C PHE A 304 -12.25 26.45 -16.16
N ASP A 305 -11.80 27.09 -15.08
CA ASP A 305 -11.88 28.53 -14.88
C ASP A 305 -11.13 29.31 -15.97
N TYR A 306 -9.95 28.87 -16.40
CA TYR A 306 -9.20 29.51 -17.47
C TYR A 306 -9.99 29.52 -18.78
N VAL A 307 -10.62 28.41 -19.11
CA VAL A 307 -11.44 28.27 -20.32
C VAL A 307 -12.71 29.13 -20.23
N LEU A 308 -13.38 29.07 -19.07
CA LEU A 308 -14.61 29.80 -18.83
C LEU A 308 -14.43 31.30 -18.98
N HIS A 309 -13.37 31.88 -18.40
CA HIS A 309 -13.08 33.30 -18.52
C HIS A 309 -12.86 33.72 -19.97
N SER A 310 -12.13 32.97 -20.76
CA SER A 310 -11.90 33.26 -22.18
C SER A 310 -13.17 33.13 -23.00
N LEU A 311 -13.98 32.08 -22.76
CA LEU A 311 -15.26 31.88 -23.46
C LEU A 311 -16.29 32.97 -23.10
N LEU A 312 -16.38 33.40 -21.84
CA LEU A 312 -17.27 34.46 -21.41
C LEU A 312 -16.92 35.82 -22.06
N TYR A 313 -15.63 36.10 -22.21
CA TYR A 313 -15.19 37.29 -22.91
C TYR A 313 -15.72 37.29 -24.35
N PHE A 314 -15.49 36.25 -25.14
CA PHE A 314 -15.95 36.17 -26.54
C PHE A 314 -17.46 36.12 -26.67
N ARG A 315 -18.18 35.56 -25.72
CA ARG A 315 -19.64 35.64 -25.66
C ARG A 315 -20.15 37.07 -25.54
N ARG A 316 -19.47 37.92 -24.74
CA ARG A 316 -19.87 39.30 -24.51
C ARG A 316 -19.51 40.23 -25.67
N THR A 317 -18.37 40.03 -26.29
CA THR A 317 -17.83 40.95 -27.31
C THR A 317 -18.27 40.60 -28.73
N GLY A 318 -18.77 39.38 -28.95
CA GLY A 318 -19.12 38.90 -30.28
C GLY A 318 -17.95 38.74 -31.27
N ASN A 319 -16.74 39.03 -30.88
CA ASN A 319 -15.54 38.99 -31.72
C ASN A 319 -14.95 37.58 -31.80
N GLY A 320 -15.74 36.61 -32.29
CA GLY A 320 -15.22 35.29 -32.57
C GLY A 320 -14.47 35.24 -33.90
N GLY A 321 -13.23 34.77 -33.87
CA GLY A 321 -12.49 34.38 -35.09
C GLY A 321 -11.25 35.22 -35.42
N ASP A 322 -11.25 36.54 -35.21
CA ASP A 322 -10.11 37.41 -35.52
C ASP A 322 -9.62 38.24 -34.28
N GLY A 323 -10.33 38.16 -33.16
CA GLY A 323 -10.02 38.92 -31.95
C GLY A 323 -8.96 38.24 -31.10
N ALA A 324 -8.02 39.03 -30.59
CA ALA A 324 -7.15 38.61 -29.50
C ALA A 324 -7.86 38.85 -28.14
N LEU A 325 -7.56 38.01 -27.15
CA LEU A 325 -7.86 38.37 -25.78
C LEU A 325 -7.16 39.70 -25.43
N PRO A 326 -7.84 40.64 -24.73
CA PRO A 326 -7.19 41.88 -24.30
C PRO A 326 -5.98 41.59 -23.45
N GLY A 327 -4.89 42.36 -23.63
CA GLY A 327 -3.68 42.21 -22.87
C GLY A 327 -3.90 42.23 -21.35
N VAL A 328 -4.88 42.99 -20.87
CA VAL A 328 -5.27 43.02 -19.45
C VAL A 328 -5.78 41.64 -18.99
N MET A 329 -6.57 40.95 -19.84
CA MET A 329 -7.10 39.62 -19.49
C MET A 329 -6.05 38.55 -19.56
N VAL A 330 -5.19 38.57 -20.60
CA VAL A 330 -4.05 37.65 -20.68
C VAL A 330 -3.14 37.82 -19.47
N ARG A 331 -2.89 39.05 -19.07
CA ARG A 331 -2.09 39.37 -17.87
C ARG A 331 -2.75 38.83 -16.61
N SER A 332 -4.05 39.00 -16.42
CA SER A 332 -4.78 38.47 -15.26
C SER A 332 -4.75 36.95 -15.18
N LEU A 333 -4.92 36.25 -16.32
CA LEU A 333 -4.79 34.80 -16.39
C LEU A 333 -3.34 34.33 -16.12
N ALA A 334 -2.33 35.06 -16.62
CA ALA A 334 -0.94 34.76 -16.36
C ALA A 334 -0.55 34.99 -14.89
N GLU A 335 -1.09 36.04 -14.26
CA GLU A 335 -0.88 36.30 -12.82
C GLU A 335 -1.49 35.16 -11.96
N SER A 336 -2.70 34.69 -12.34
CA SER A 336 -3.33 33.52 -11.71
C SER A 336 -2.50 32.25 -11.90
N LEU A 337 -1.97 32.01 -13.10
CA LEU A 337 -1.07 30.88 -13.37
C LEU A 337 0.18 30.97 -12.50
N LEU A 338 0.82 32.15 -12.45
CA LEU A 338 2.06 32.36 -11.68
C LEU A 338 1.86 32.08 -10.19
N THR A 339 0.78 32.58 -9.60
CA THR A 339 0.46 32.36 -8.19
C THR A 339 0.20 30.88 -7.91
N SER A 340 -0.52 30.19 -8.79
CA SER A 340 -0.76 28.75 -8.68
C SER A 340 0.54 27.93 -8.82
N VAL A 341 1.39 28.27 -9.80
CA VAL A 341 2.69 27.59 -9.99
C VAL A 341 3.58 27.77 -8.75
N ILE A 342 3.63 28.98 -8.16
CA ILE A 342 4.40 29.23 -6.92
C ILE A 342 3.85 28.36 -5.78
N ALA A 343 2.53 28.29 -5.61
CA ALA A 343 1.91 27.47 -4.58
C ALA A 343 2.23 25.97 -4.75
N TYR A 344 2.15 25.45 -5.99
CA TYR A 344 2.51 24.06 -6.28
C TYR A 344 4.01 23.81 -6.18
N ALA A 345 4.87 24.76 -6.59
CA ALA A 345 6.31 24.63 -6.48
C ALA A 345 6.79 24.46 -5.03
N ALA A 346 6.04 25.01 -4.06
CA ALA A 346 6.32 24.77 -2.64
C ALA A 346 6.29 23.27 -2.27
N MET A 347 5.50 22.45 -2.98
CA MET A 347 5.44 20.98 -2.76
C MET A 347 6.74 20.27 -3.14
N LEU A 348 7.66 20.90 -3.90
CA LEU A 348 9.01 20.37 -4.14
C LEU A 348 9.84 20.25 -2.87
N MET A 349 9.51 21.03 -1.85
CA MET A 349 10.21 21.02 -0.57
C MET A 349 9.84 19.81 0.31
N THR A 350 8.88 19.00 -0.13
CA THR A 350 8.48 17.79 0.58
C THR A 350 9.19 16.55 0.02
N ASP A 351 9.48 15.59 0.87
CA ASP A 351 10.08 14.31 0.46
C ASP A 351 9.06 13.31 -0.07
N LEU A 352 7.77 13.63 0.00
CA LEU A 352 6.70 12.79 -0.52
C LEU A 352 6.67 12.77 -2.05
N ARG A 353 6.97 11.60 -2.62
CA ARG A 353 7.00 11.40 -4.07
C ARG A 353 5.67 11.76 -4.75
N VAL A 354 4.54 11.39 -4.16
CA VAL A 354 3.20 11.67 -4.70
C VAL A 354 2.95 13.19 -4.81
N LEU A 355 3.42 13.99 -3.85
CA LEU A 355 3.26 15.44 -3.88
C LEU A 355 4.15 16.08 -4.95
N ARG A 356 5.36 15.57 -5.17
CA ARG A 356 6.22 16.00 -6.29
C ARG A 356 5.59 15.66 -7.64
N GLU A 357 5.04 14.46 -7.79
CA GLU A 357 4.32 14.05 -8.99
C GLU A 357 3.09 14.94 -9.21
N LEU A 358 2.33 15.24 -8.15
CA LEU A 358 1.17 16.13 -8.20
C LEU A 358 1.56 17.56 -8.63
N MET A 359 2.68 18.08 -8.12
CA MET A 359 3.19 19.39 -8.55
C MET A 359 3.55 19.40 -10.03
N ILE A 360 4.31 18.40 -10.52
CA ILE A 360 4.67 18.30 -11.93
C ILE A 360 3.40 18.23 -12.80
N PHE A 361 2.43 17.42 -12.39
CA PHE A 361 1.15 17.29 -13.05
C PHE A 361 0.41 18.63 -13.10
N ALA A 362 0.27 19.28 -11.94
CA ALA A 362 -0.49 20.53 -11.83
C ALA A 362 0.10 21.66 -12.67
N VAL A 363 1.42 21.86 -12.59
CA VAL A 363 2.12 22.91 -13.36
C VAL A 363 1.97 22.66 -14.86
N ALA A 364 2.15 21.42 -15.31
CA ALA A 364 2.01 21.10 -16.73
C ALA A 364 0.56 21.24 -17.22
N ALA A 365 -0.41 20.78 -16.44
CA ALA A 365 -1.83 20.87 -16.76
C ALA A 365 -2.31 22.32 -16.82
N LEU A 366 -1.95 23.14 -15.83
CA LEU A 366 -2.32 24.57 -15.77
C LEU A 366 -1.65 25.37 -16.88
N ALA A 367 -0.40 25.09 -17.20
CA ALA A 367 0.28 25.72 -18.34
C ALA A 367 -0.41 25.35 -19.66
N ALA A 368 -0.74 24.07 -19.86
CA ALA A 368 -1.40 23.61 -21.07
C ALA A 368 -2.78 24.28 -21.25
N VAL A 369 -3.61 24.34 -20.20
CA VAL A 369 -4.93 24.98 -20.30
C VAL A 369 -4.82 26.49 -20.48
N PHE A 370 -3.86 27.15 -19.84
CA PHE A 370 -3.60 28.59 -20.04
C PHE A 370 -3.28 28.87 -21.52
N PHE A 371 -2.34 28.14 -22.09
CA PHE A 371 -2.02 28.34 -23.52
C PHE A 371 -3.20 27.97 -24.42
N TYR A 372 -3.98 26.97 -24.11
CA TYR A 372 -5.21 26.67 -24.82
C TYR A 372 -6.19 27.85 -24.78
N ALA A 373 -6.43 28.42 -23.61
CA ALA A 373 -7.34 29.54 -23.41
C ALA A 373 -6.88 30.81 -24.15
N VAL A 374 -5.56 31.06 -24.21
CA VAL A 374 -4.99 32.26 -24.81
C VAL A 374 -4.76 32.13 -26.33
N LEU A 375 -4.40 30.95 -26.81
CA LEU A 375 -4.01 30.73 -28.21
C LEU A 375 -5.13 30.08 -29.06
N VAL A 376 -5.85 29.09 -28.51
CA VAL A 376 -6.81 28.28 -29.26
C VAL A 376 -8.21 28.90 -29.26
N ILE A 377 -8.72 29.25 -28.07
CA ILE A 377 -10.09 29.81 -27.96
C ILE A 377 -10.30 31.05 -28.83
N PRO A 378 -9.35 32.01 -28.93
CA PRO A 378 -9.49 33.16 -29.81
C PRO A 378 -9.65 32.86 -31.31
N MET A 379 -9.23 31.69 -31.73
CA MET A 379 -9.34 31.22 -33.14
C MET A 379 -10.72 30.66 -33.50
N VAL A 380 -11.51 30.39 -32.45
CA VAL A 380 -12.87 29.85 -32.62
C VAL A 380 -13.86 30.98 -32.88
N ARG A 381 -14.68 30.83 -33.95
CA ARG A 381 -15.73 31.78 -34.25
C ARG A 381 -16.93 31.54 -33.33
N PHE A 382 -17.16 32.47 -32.41
CA PHE A 382 -18.38 32.49 -31.62
C PHE A 382 -19.35 33.48 -32.29
N PRO A 383 -20.51 33.03 -32.80
CA PRO A 383 -21.48 33.95 -33.40
C PRO A 383 -21.96 34.94 -32.30
N ALA A 384 -22.02 36.19 -32.70
CA ALA A 384 -22.51 37.27 -31.84
C ALA A 384 -23.91 36.94 -31.27
N PRO A 385 -24.18 37.28 -30.00
CA PRO A 385 -25.51 37.06 -29.43
C PRO A 385 -26.52 37.92 -30.15
N ARG A 386 -27.43 37.30 -30.93
CA ARG A 386 -28.53 38.01 -31.57
C ARG A 386 -29.54 38.40 -30.49
N GLY A 387 -29.57 39.66 -30.10
CA GLY A 387 -30.67 40.24 -29.32
C GLY A 387 -30.77 39.86 -27.83
N GLU A 388 -29.88 39.00 -27.30
CA GLU A 388 -29.87 38.74 -25.86
C GLU A 388 -29.23 39.91 -25.12
N ARG A 389 -30.06 40.73 -24.48
CA ARG A 389 -29.57 41.67 -23.46
C ARG A 389 -28.80 40.83 -22.43
N ALA A 390 -27.49 41.11 -22.25
CA ALA A 390 -26.73 40.48 -21.21
C ALA A 390 -27.53 40.52 -19.90
N PRO A 391 -27.75 39.42 -19.20
CA PRO A 391 -28.48 39.46 -17.94
C PRO A 391 -27.84 40.54 -17.08
N ARG A 392 -28.61 41.59 -16.72
CA ARG A 392 -28.15 42.60 -15.80
C ARG A 392 -27.97 41.91 -14.47
N VAL A 393 -26.75 41.46 -14.19
CA VAL A 393 -26.39 40.98 -12.85
C VAL A 393 -26.63 42.20 -11.94
N PRO A 394 -27.58 42.15 -11.00
CA PRO A 394 -27.80 43.23 -10.08
C PRO A 394 -26.50 43.59 -9.40
N ALA A 395 -26.17 44.86 -9.33
CA ALA A 395 -24.96 45.31 -8.65
C ALA A 395 -25.06 44.92 -7.18
N VAL A 396 -24.37 43.82 -6.82
CA VAL A 396 -24.33 43.35 -5.44
C VAL A 396 -23.72 44.44 -4.58
N PRO A 397 -24.41 44.92 -3.55
CA PRO A 397 -23.91 45.96 -2.65
C PRO A 397 -22.53 45.61 -2.11
N ARG A 398 -21.65 46.61 -1.94
CA ARG A 398 -20.28 46.36 -1.42
C ARG A 398 -20.27 45.59 -0.11
N LEU A 399 -21.26 45.85 0.76
CA LEU A 399 -21.41 45.14 2.03
C LEU A 399 -21.61 43.62 1.84
N ILE A 400 -22.47 43.21 0.91
CA ILE A 400 -22.74 41.79 0.63
C ILE A 400 -21.51 41.10 0.03
N ARG A 401 -20.76 41.78 -0.85
CA ARG A 401 -19.52 41.25 -1.43
C ARG A 401 -18.45 40.97 -0.39
N LEU A 402 -18.47 41.70 0.73
CA LEU A 402 -17.54 41.49 1.84
C LEU A 402 -18.09 40.52 2.89
N ALA A 403 -19.38 40.67 3.20
CA ALA A 403 -20.04 39.90 4.25
C ALA A 403 -20.14 38.38 3.91
N VAL A 404 -20.42 38.02 2.65
CA VAL A 404 -20.58 36.62 2.24
C VAL A 404 -19.28 35.82 2.39
N PRO A 405 -18.10 36.24 1.88
CA PRO A 405 -16.86 35.53 2.10
C PRO A 405 -16.42 35.49 3.57
N LEU A 406 -16.65 36.56 4.32
CA LEU A 406 -16.35 36.63 5.76
C LEU A 406 -17.26 35.68 6.55
N ALA A 407 -18.56 35.62 6.23
CA ALA A 407 -19.46 34.64 6.83
C ALA A 407 -19.10 33.20 6.48
N ALA A 408 -18.58 32.94 5.28
CA ALA A 408 -18.07 31.63 4.88
C ALA A 408 -16.77 31.29 5.62
N ALA A 409 -15.89 32.25 5.92
CA ALA A 409 -14.66 32.04 6.67
C ALA A 409 -14.91 31.79 8.17
N ALA A 410 -15.91 32.45 8.74
CA ALA A 410 -16.15 32.47 10.18
C ALA A 410 -16.31 31.07 10.83
N PRO A 411 -17.10 30.10 10.29
CA PRO A 411 -17.23 28.79 10.88
C PRO A 411 -15.90 28.04 10.95
N GLY A 412 -15.11 28.08 9.88
CA GLY A 412 -13.82 27.40 9.84
C GLY A 412 -12.79 28.01 10.80
N LEU A 413 -12.72 29.34 10.88
CA LEU A 413 -11.85 30.02 11.83
C LEU A 413 -12.24 29.74 13.28
N PHE A 414 -13.55 29.66 13.55
CA PHE A 414 -14.08 29.30 14.88
C PHE A 414 -13.75 27.85 15.24
N LEU A 415 -13.77 26.93 14.26
CA LEU A 415 -13.49 25.51 14.46
C LEU A 415 -12.01 25.18 14.51
N LEU A 416 -11.11 26.09 14.13
CA LEU A 416 -9.67 25.86 14.06
C LEU A 416 -9.06 25.29 15.37
N PRO A 417 -9.43 25.76 16.58
CA PRO A 417 -8.90 25.19 17.84
C PRO A 417 -9.38 23.77 18.13
N PHE A 418 -10.47 23.34 17.48
CA PHE A 418 -11.08 22.03 17.69
C PHE A 418 -10.67 21.00 16.65
N VAL A 419 -9.78 21.37 15.72
CA VAL A 419 -9.29 20.45 14.69
C VAL A 419 -8.41 19.39 15.32
N SER A 420 -8.86 18.15 15.30
CA SER A 420 -8.09 16.99 15.67
C SER A 420 -7.60 16.26 14.41
N PHE A 421 -6.32 15.96 14.36
CA PHE A 421 -5.74 15.23 13.25
C PHE A 421 -5.69 13.73 13.57
N ASN A 422 -6.21 12.92 12.69
CA ASN A 422 -6.08 11.47 12.75
C ASN A 422 -5.14 10.99 11.64
N ASP A 423 -3.91 10.70 12.02
CA ASP A 423 -2.86 10.23 11.11
C ASP A 423 -2.76 8.69 11.12
N ASP A 424 -3.66 8.00 11.82
CA ASP A 424 -3.69 6.54 11.84
C ASP A 424 -4.06 5.99 10.46
N VAL A 425 -3.08 5.34 9.81
CA VAL A 425 -3.23 4.74 8.48
C VAL A 425 -4.36 3.71 8.47
N GLY A 426 -4.55 2.98 9.56
CA GLY A 426 -5.64 2.02 9.70
C GLY A 426 -7.03 2.66 9.70
N ALA A 427 -7.15 3.88 10.26
CA ALA A 427 -8.40 4.63 10.23
C ALA A 427 -8.67 5.30 8.88
N MET A 428 -7.60 5.65 8.14
CA MET A 428 -7.72 6.21 6.78
C MET A 428 -8.20 5.18 5.76
N GLN A 429 -7.72 3.96 5.90
CA GLN A 429 -8.15 2.82 5.10
C GLN A 429 -9.33 2.19 5.83
N LYS A 430 -10.58 2.52 5.46
CA LYS A 430 -11.72 1.69 5.87
C LYS A 430 -11.47 0.31 5.27
N ALA A 431 -10.81 -0.54 6.06
CA ALA A 431 -10.62 -1.93 5.70
C ALA A 431 -11.99 -2.54 5.39
N ASP A 432 -12.04 -3.39 4.38
CA ASP A 432 -13.26 -4.15 4.09
C ASP A 432 -13.58 -5.00 5.32
N PRO A 433 -14.76 -4.82 5.96
CA PRO A 433 -15.07 -5.53 7.19
C PRO A 433 -14.99 -7.04 7.02
N GLU A 434 -15.39 -7.55 5.86
CA GLU A 434 -15.37 -8.98 5.55
C GLU A 434 -13.94 -9.53 5.44
N LEU A 435 -13.04 -8.81 4.74
CA LEU A 435 -11.63 -9.18 4.67
C LEU A 435 -10.95 -9.09 6.03
N MET A 436 -11.35 -8.13 6.87
CA MET A 436 -10.80 -8.00 8.22
C MET A 436 -11.25 -9.14 9.12
N GLU A 437 -12.52 -9.53 9.06
CA GLU A 437 -13.05 -10.67 9.80
C GLU A 437 -12.35 -11.98 9.38
N MET A 438 -12.16 -12.20 8.09
CA MET A 438 -11.40 -13.34 7.58
C MET A 438 -9.94 -13.30 8.05
N HIS A 439 -9.31 -12.14 8.06
CA HIS A 439 -7.93 -11.97 8.57
C HIS A 439 -7.83 -12.33 10.05
N GLU A 440 -8.71 -11.77 10.90
CA GLU A 440 -8.73 -12.06 12.33
C GLU A 440 -9.00 -13.55 12.60
N HIS A 441 -9.92 -14.16 11.86
CA HIS A 441 -10.22 -15.58 11.98
C HIS A 441 -9.03 -16.48 11.60
N ILE A 442 -8.33 -16.17 10.51
CA ILE A 442 -7.11 -16.89 10.10
C ILE A 442 -6.02 -16.73 11.17
N GLU A 443 -5.79 -15.51 11.65
CA GLU A 443 -4.79 -15.27 12.71
C GLU A 443 -5.13 -16.03 14.00
N GLU A 444 -6.38 -16.06 14.41
CA GLU A 444 -6.83 -16.84 15.58
C GLU A 444 -6.61 -18.34 15.36
N THR A 445 -6.98 -18.84 14.16
CA THR A 445 -6.85 -20.26 13.84
C THR A 445 -5.38 -20.70 13.65
N VAL A 446 -4.55 -19.91 12.99
CA VAL A 446 -3.16 -20.28 12.68
C VAL A 446 -2.21 -19.98 13.83
N SER A 447 -2.33 -18.83 14.47
CA SER A 447 -1.38 -18.32 15.47
C SER A 447 -1.88 -18.42 16.90
N GLY A 448 -3.12 -18.88 17.12
CA GLY A 448 -3.71 -19.01 18.46
C GLY A 448 -4.09 -17.68 19.14
N GLY A 449 -4.06 -16.56 18.41
CA GLY A 449 -4.40 -15.24 18.95
C GLY A 449 -4.84 -14.26 17.86
N LYS A 450 -5.80 -13.41 18.19
CA LYS A 450 -6.43 -12.45 17.25
C LYS A 450 -5.49 -11.37 16.71
N ARG A 451 -4.33 -11.12 17.37
CA ARG A 451 -3.38 -10.06 17.00
C ARG A 451 -1.97 -10.54 17.22
N ALA A 452 -1.46 -11.30 16.27
CA ALA A 452 -0.07 -11.69 16.30
C ALA A 452 0.85 -10.45 16.17
N LYS A 453 1.93 -10.43 16.97
CA LYS A 453 2.97 -9.43 16.89
C LYS A 453 4.23 -10.02 16.26
N TRP A 454 4.88 -9.21 15.47
CA TRP A 454 6.13 -9.53 14.82
C TRP A 454 7.29 -8.80 15.49
N PHE A 455 8.41 -9.50 15.64
CA PHE A 455 9.63 -8.98 16.23
C PHE A 455 10.81 -9.31 15.32
N VAL A 456 11.73 -8.37 15.19
CA VAL A 456 13.04 -8.58 14.57
C VAL A 456 14.08 -8.65 15.67
N MET A 457 14.91 -9.67 15.64
CA MET A 457 16.00 -9.88 16.60
C MET A 457 17.18 -10.60 15.96
N GLY A 458 18.35 -10.50 16.57
CA GLY A 458 19.52 -11.31 16.14
C GLY A 458 19.30 -12.80 16.34
N ARG A 459 19.92 -13.64 15.50
CA ARG A 459 19.85 -15.11 15.60
C ARG A 459 20.22 -15.62 16.98
N GLY A 460 21.29 -15.10 17.59
CA GLY A 460 21.72 -15.51 18.92
C GLY A 460 20.67 -15.21 20.00
N THR A 461 20.00 -14.04 19.92
CA THR A 461 18.90 -13.67 20.81
C THR A 461 17.69 -14.59 20.65
N CYS A 462 17.35 -14.94 19.39
CA CYS A 462 16.27 -15.87 19.08
C CYS A 462 16.57 -17.28 19.64
N GLU A 463 17.80 -17.78 19.48
CA GLU A 463 18.22 -19.08 20.02
C GLU A 463 18.21 -19.12 21.56
N ALA A 464 18.64 -18.03 22.21
CA ALA A 464 18.56 -17.89 23.66
C ALA A 464 17.10 -17.88 24.15
N LEU A 465 16.23 -17.10 23.49
CA LEU A 465 14.81 -17.06 23.77
C LEU A 465 14.17 -18.46 23.65
N GLY A 466 14.52 -19.21 22.61
CA GLY A 466 13.99 -20.58 22.39
C GLY A 466 14.36 -21.58 23.50
N LYS A 467 15.40 -21.31 24.28
CA LYS A 467 15.79 -22.11 25.47
C LYS A 467 15.07 -21.69 26.74
N GLU A 468 14.62 -20.45 26.81
CA GLU A 468 13.99 -19.86 27.99
C GLU A 468 12.46 -19.95 27.99
N LEU A 469 11.85 -20.20 26.82
CA LEU A 469 10.40 -20.31 26.71
C LEU A 469 9.91 -21.68 27.18
N SER A 470 8.82 -21.69 27.91
CA SER A 470 8.10 -22.91 28.30
C SER A 470 7.48 -23.60 27.07
N PRO A 471 7.15 -24.90 27.15
CA PRO A 471 6.50 -25.62 26.05
C PRO A 471 5.15 -25.00 25.62
N GLU A 472 4.43 -24.34 26.52
CA GLU A 472 3.18 -23.65 26.24
C GLU A 472 3.42 -22.33 25.47
N GLU A 473 4.39 -21.54 25.89
CA GLU A 473 4.79 -20.30 25.22
C GLU A 473 5.36 -20.58 23.81
N LEU A 474 6.08 -21.71 23.64
CA LEU A 474 6.59 -22.13 22.37
C LEU A 474 5.51 -22.49 21.36
N ARG A 475 4.35 -23.04 21.79
CA ARG A 475 3.24 -23.38 20.87
C ARG A 475 2.60 -22.16 20.24
N GLY A 476 2.59 -21.01 20.94
CA GLY A 476 2.05 -19.76 20.43
C GLY A 476 3.06 -18.85 19.74
N THR A 477 4.34 -19.29 19.63
CA THR A 477 5.43 -18.45 19.12
C THR A 477 6.18 -19.15 18.00
N LEU A 478 6.19 -18.54 16.81
CA LEU A 478 7.00 -18.99 15.68
C LEU A 478 8.43 -18.49 15.86
N LEU A 479 9.34 -19.41 16.19
CA LEU A 479 10.78 -19.19 16.33
C LEU A 479 11.54 -19.87 15.20
N PRO A 480 11.81 -19.19 14.08
CA PRO A 480 12.49 -19.81 12.93
C PRO A 480 13.89 -20.31 13.24
N CYS A 481 14.59 -19.70 14.20
CA CYS A 481 15.91 -20.12 14.65
C CYS A 481 15.95 -21.53 15.28
N ARG A 482 14.80 -22.06 15.73
CA ARG A 482 14.72 -23.46 16.19
C ARG A 482 14.79 -24.44 15.04
N ALA A 483 14.09 -24.13 13.93
CA ALA A 483 14.11 -24.97 12.73
C ALA A 483 15.39 -24.77 11.91
N VAL A 484 15.98 -23.57 11.95
CA VAL A 484 17.22 -23.23 11.23
C VAL A 484 18.19 -22.56 12.21
N PRO A 485 18.91 -23.35 13.04
CA PRO A 485 19.90 -22.79 13.97
C PRO A 485 21.05 -22.08 13.23
N SER A 486 21.76 -21.19 13.91
CA SER A 486 22.95 -20.55 13.35
C SER A 486 24.03 -21.57 12.99
N GLY A 487 24.88 -21.25 12.03
CA GLY A 487 25.96 -22.17 11.65
C GLY A 487 26.89 -22.52 12.82
N LYS A 488 27.07 -21.61 13.77
CA LYS A 488 27.81 -21.89 15.02
C LYS A 488 27.09 -22.91 15.90
N ALA A 489 25.79 -22.74 16.09
CA ALA A 489 24.98 -23.67 16.87
C ALA A 489 24.89 -25.05 16.22
N GLN A 490 24.75 -25.09 14.90
CA GLN A 490 24.78 -26.37 14.15
C GLN A 490 26.12 -27.12 14.30
N LEU A 491 27.24 -26.42 14.15
CA LEU A 491 28.57 -27.02 14.34
C LEU A 491 28.76 -27.51 15.78
N GLU A 492 28.27 -26.78 16.76
CA GLU A 492 28.31 -27.18 18.15
C GLU A 492 27.46 -28.46 18.39
N SER A 493 26.26 -28.50 17.81
CA SER A 493 25.38 -29.67 17.85
C SER A 493 26.09 -30.91 17.26
N ILE A 494 26.73 -30.76 16.09
CA ILE A 494 27.48 -31.83 15.44
C ILE A 494 28.63 -32.29 16.35
N ARG A 495 29.35 -31.39 17.02
CA ARG A 495 30.41 -31.76 17.99
C ARG A 495 29.86 -32.54 19.18
N GLN A 496 28.73 -32.12 19.73
CA GLN A 496 28.05 -32.79 20.83
C GLN A 496 27.63 -34.20 20.44
N TRP A 497 27.04 -34.40 19.26
CA TRP A 497 26.73 -35.74 18.75
C TRP A 497 27.98 -36.58 18.53
N LYS A 498 29.08 -36.02 18.04
CA LYS A 498 30.37 -36.73 17.89
C LYS A 498 30.94 -37.19 19.22
N ALA A 499 30.77 -36.40 20.29
CA ALA A 499 31.21 -36.75 21.62
C ALA A 499 30.46 -37.97 22.21
N LEU A 500 29.27 -38.30 21.72
CA LEU A 500 28.46 -39.45 22.14
C LEU A 500 28.80 -40.75 21.43
N LEU A 501 29.53 -40.69 20.30
CA LEU A 501 29.86 -41.89 19.50
C LEU A 501 30.56 -43.00 20.29
N PRO A 502 31.51 -42.72 21.22
CA PRO A 502 32.17 -43.79 22.01
C PRO A 502 31.20 -44.56 22.92
N GLU A 503 30.08 -43.96 23.32
CA GLU A 503 29.09 -44.60 24.19
C GLU A 503 28.07 -45.43 23.40
N LEU A 504 28.00 -45.28 22.07
CA LEU A 504 26.98 -45.88 21.20
C LEU A 504 26.98 -47.40 21.25
N GLU A 505 28.15 -48.03 21.08
CA GLU A 505 28.29 -49.47 21.12
C GLU A 505 27.86 -50.07 22.46
N GLY A 506 28.28 -49.42 23.57
CA GLY A 506 27.89 -49.83 24.91
C GLY A 506 26.39 -49.76 25.16
N ALA A 507 25.74 -48.70 24.63
CA ALA A 507 24.29 -48.50 24.76
C ALA A 507 23.49 -49.59 24.05
N TYR A 508 23.87 -49.97 22.84
CA TYR A 508 23.19 -51.02 22.07
C TYR A 508 23.51 -52.46 22.55
N ARG A 509 24.71 -52.69 23.09
CA ARG A 509 25.08 -53.99 23.67
C ARG A 509 24.13 -54.38 24.81
N GLN A 510 23.61 -53.40 25.57
CA GLN A 510 22.60 -53.64 26.61
C GLN A 510 21.28 -54.14 26.05
N ALA A 511 20.94 -53.76 24.79
CA ALA A 511 19.75 -54.23 24.09
C ALA A 511 19.98 -55.49 23.24
N GLY A 512 21.22 -56.07 23.28
CA GLY A 512 21.58 -57.25 22.47
C GLY A 512 21.75 -56.97 20.97
N ILE A 513 22.01 -55.71 20.60
CA ILE A 513 22.15 -55.27 19.20
C ILE A 513 23.61 -54.86 18.95
N GLU A 514 24.21 -55.29 17.86
CA GLU A 514 25.53 -54.82 17.42
C GLU A 514 25.42 -53.64 16.49
N ILE A 515 25.96 -52.50 16.92
CA ILE A 515 26.05 -51.24 16.17
C ILE A 515 27.46 -50.67 16.34
N LYS A 516 28.05 -50.25 15.24
CA LYS A 516 29.36 -49.56 15.26
C LYS A 516 29.19 -48.04 15.22
N PRO A 517 30.13 -47.27 15.82
CA PRO A 517 30.13 -45.83 15.74
C PRO A 517 30.06 -45.24 14.30
N GLU A 518 30.65 -45.95 13.35
CA GLU A 518 30.66 -45.60 11.92
C GLU A 518 29.27 -45.65 11.30
N ASP A 519 28.36 -46.47 11.80
CA ASP A 519 27.00 -46.63 11.31
C ASP A 519 26.16 -45.37 11.53
N ALA A 520 26.56 -44.50 12.44
CA ALA A 520 25.89 -43.21 12.67
C ALA A 520 26.04 -42.22 11.50
N GLY A 521 27.06 -42.38 10.64
CA GLY A 521 27.29 -41.54 9.46
C GLY A 521 27.57 -40.07 9.78
N LEU A 522 28.09 -39.79 10.98
CA LEU A 522 28.37 -38.43 11.49
C LEU A 522 29.50 -37.71 10.74
N ASP A 523 30.32 -38.44 10.01
CA ASP A 523 31.42 -37.89 9.19
C ASP A 523 30.89 -37.04 8.01
N ARG A 524 29.65 -37.32 7.59
CA ARG A 524 28.95 -36.56 6.51
C ARG A 524 28.13 -35.42 7.01
N ALA A 525 28.08 -35.19 8.34
CA ALA A 525 27.26 -34.11 8.91
C ALA A 525 27.86 -32.75 8.59
N ALA A 526 27.06 -31.89 7.97
CA ALA A 526 27.41 -30.51 7.62
C ALA A 526 26.30 -29.57 8.02
N PRO A 527 26.64 -28.31 8.36
CA PRO A 527 25.64 -27.28 8.59
C PRO A 527 24.93 -26.92 7.28
N PHE A 528 23.68 -26.48 7.38
CA PHE A 528 22.85 -26.04 6.26
C PHE A 528 22.44 -24.55 6.41
N LYS A 529 22.03 -23.96 5.31
CA LYS A 529 21.55 -22.57 5.28
C LYS A 529 20.01 -22.51 5.24
N ALA A 530 19.46 -21.34 5.57
CA ALA A 530 18.03 -21.13 5.57
C ALA A 530 17.37 -21.30 4.19
N GLU A 531 18.12 -21.04 3.11
CA GLU A 531 17.68 -21.19 1.72
C GLU A 531 17.50 -22.68 1.34
N GLU A 532 18.25 -23.57 1.98
CA GLU A 532 18.20 -25.02 1.73
C GLU A 532 17.05 -25.69 2.47
N PHE A 533 16.50 -25.01 3.50
CA PHE A 533 15.42 -25.57 4.32
C PHE A 533 14.09 -25.55 3.55
N PRO A 534 13.38 -26.71 3.44
CA PRO A 534 12.11 -26.80 2.72
C PRO A 534 11.03 -25.91 3.35
N GLY A 535 10.02 -25.52 2.54
CA GLY A 535 8.90 -24.69 3.00
C GLY A 535 9.20 -23.20 3.09
N GLY A 536 10.34 -22.74 2.55
CA GLY A 536 10.65 -21.31 2.40
C GLY A 536 10.99 -20.61 3.71
N ALA A 537 11.68 -21.29 4.62
CA ALA A 537 12.13 -20.72 5.90
C ALA A 537 13.03 -19.48 5.74
N ALA A 538 13.72 -19.36 4.61
CA ALA A 538 14.58 -18.21 4.29
C ALA A 538 13.88 -16.85 4.43
N ARG A 539 12.55 -16.80 4.26
CA ARG A 539 11.75 -15.58 4.40
C ARG A 539 11.84 -14.94 5.79
N PHE A 540 12.12 -15.73 6.81
CA PHE A 540 12.22 -15.27 8.19
C PHE A 540 13.63 -14.79 8.54
N PHE A 541 14.58 -14.82 7.61
CA PHE A 541 15.97 -14.44 7.83
C PHE A 541 16.39 -13.32 6.90
N CYS A 542 17.13 -12.33 7.44
CA CYS A 542 17.78 -11.27 6.71
C CYS A 542 19.18 -11.07 7.29
N GLY A 543 20.20 -11.65 6.66
CA GLY A 543 21.54 -11.72 7.24
C GLY A 543 21.56 -12.47 8.58
N ASP A 544 21.97 -11.78 9.65
CA ASP A 544 21.96 -12.32 11.01
C ASP A 544 20.67 -12.01 11.80
N GLU A 545 19.72 -11.35 11.18
CA GLU A 545 18.44 -11.02 11.80
C GLU A 545 17.34 -12.02 11.46
N VAL A 546 16.44 -12.22 12.41
CA VAL A 546 15.37 -13.21 12.36
C VAL A 546 14.04 -12.54 12.68
N LEU A 547 13.03 -12.85 11.88
CA LEU A 547 11.66 -12.43 12.09
C LEU A 547 10.92 -13.48 12.94
N VAL A 548 10.49 -13.08 14.12
CA VAL A 548 9.77 -13.90 15.10
C VAL A 548 8.32 -13.46 15.16
N LYS A 549 7.38 -14.39 15.21
CA LYS A 549 5.94 -14.10 15.35
C LYS A 549 5.42 -14.72 16.64
N THR A 550 4.70 -13.95 17.45
CA THR A 550 3.95 -14.49 18.58
C THR A 550 2.48 -14.16 18.48
N GLY A 551 1.63 -15.18 18.60
CA GLY A 551 0.18 -15.06 18.67
C GLY A 551 -0.36 -14.88 20.09
N SER A 552 0.49 -14.98 21.10
CA SER A 552 0.08 -14.85 22.51
C SER A 552 -0.40 -13.43 22.80
N ALA A 553 -1.59 -13.34 23.39
CA ALA A 553 -2.10 -12.10 24.00
C ALA A 553 -1.48 -11.85 25.40
N ASP A 554 -0.61 -12.74 25.87
CA ASP A 554 0.01 -12.62 27.19
C ASP A 554 0.98 -11.43 27.22
N SER A 555 0.60 -10.44 28.01
CA SER A 555 1.38 -9.22 28.20
C SER A 555 2.76 -9.51 28.80
N ALA A 556 2.89 -10.54 29.62
CA ALA A 556 4.14 -10.91 30.27
C ALA A 556 5.15 -11.46 29.23
N LEU A 557 4.70 -12.34 28.32
CA LEU A 557 5.54 -12.85 27.22
C LEU A 557 5.96 -11.72 26.28
N LEU A 558 5.04 -10.84 25.91
CA LEU A 558 5.35 -9.69 25.05
C LEU A 558 6.36 -8.76 25.69
N GLN A 559 6.23 -8.48 26.99
CA GLN A 559 7.16 -7.67 27.73
C GLN A 559 8.52 -8.36 27.85
N LYS A 560 8.55 -9.68 28.13
CA LYS A 560 9.77 -10.49 28.18
C LYS A 560 10.52 -10.39 26.85
N ILE A 561 9.86 -10.61 25.71
CA ILE A 561 10.48 -10.52 24.39
C ILE A 561 10.97 -9.10 24.11
N SER A 562 10.16 -8.08 24.39
CA SER A 562 10.51 -6.68 24.11
C SER A 562 11.66 -6.14 24.97
N SER A 563 11.92 -6.76 26.14
CA SER A 563 13.01 -6.36 27.04
C SER A 563 14.37 -6.93 26.64
N LEU A 564 14.41 -7.88 25.70
CA LEU A 564 15.67 -8.47 25.24
C LEU A 564 16.50 -7.48 24.42
N PRO A 565 17.84 -7.51 24.54
CA PRO A 565 18.71 -6.58 23.82
C PRO A 565 18.63 -6.81 22.30
N GLY A 566 18.50 -5.72 21.56
CA GLY A 566 18.47 -5.76 20.10
C GLY A 566 17.15 -6.27 19.50
N VAL A 567 16.10 -6.43 20.31
CA VAL A 567 14.76 -6.78 19.82
C VAL A 567 14.00 -5.53 19.42
N ARG A 568 13.39 -5.58 18.22
CA ARG A 568 12.55 -4.51 17.69
C ARG A 568 11.18 -5.08 17.33
N ILE A 569 10.13 -4.32 17.63
CA ILE A 569 8.76 -4.67 17.22
C ILE A 569 8.55 -4.17 15.80
N VAL A 570 8.09 -5.04 14.91
CA VAL A 570 7.66 -4.64 13.57
C VAL A 570 6.26 -4.05 13.69
N ASP A 571 6.21 -2.75 13.91
CA ASP A 571 4.96 -1.98 13.93
C ASP A 571 4.85 -1.11 12.66
N SER A 572 4.64 -1.77 11.53
CA SER A 572 4.46 -1.08 10.25
C SER A 572 3.35 -0.02 10.32
N ARG A 573 2.26 -0.28 11.05
CA ARG A 573 1.14 0.67 11.20
C ARG A 573 1.56 1.91 11.99
N GLY A 574 2.21 1.73 13.13
CA GLY A 574 2.70 2.83 13.95
C GLY A 574 3.76 3.66 13.22
N HIS A 575 4.67 2.99 12.52
CA HIS A 575 5.69 3.65 11.70
C HIS A 575 5.06 4.51 10.60
N TRP A 576 4.12 3.96 9.82
CA TRP A 576 3.43 4.70 8.77
C TRP A 576 2.61 5.86 9.32
N SER A 577 1.91 5.66 10.43
CA SER A 577 1.14 6.71 11.11
C SER A 577 2.06 7.84 11.60
N GLY A 578 3.23 7.50 12.13
CA GLY A 578 4.27 8.45 12.52
C GLY A 578 4.83 9.24 11.33
N ALA A 579 5.12 8.55 10.22
CA ALA A 579 5.57 9.17 8.99
C ALA A 579 4.51 10.14 8.42
N PHE A 580 3.24 9.73 8.34
CA PHE A 580 2.16 10.60 7.89
C PHE A 580 2.00 11.83 8.78
N ARG A 581 2.14 11.68 10.10
CA ARG A 581 2.14 12.81 11.02
C ARG A 581 3.25 13.80 10.71
N THR A 582 4.49 13.33 10.55
CA THR A 582 5.64 14.18 10.21
C THR A 582 5.44 14.89 8.87
N TYR A 583 4.92 14.18 7.86
CA TYR A 583 4.64 14.76 6.56
C TYR A 583 3.51 15.78 6.61
N ARG A 584 2.45 15.54 7.39
CA ARG A 584 1.39 16.52 7.61
C ARG A 584 1.92 17.80 8.24
N GLU A 585 2.75 17.68 9.27
CA GLU A 585 3.37 18.84 9.93
C GLU A 585 4.25 19.62 8.94
N SER A 586 5.10 18.93 8.19
CA SER A 586 5.92 19.53 7.14
C SER A 586 5.07 20.19 6.05
N LEU A 587 3.99 19.53 5.61
CA LEU A 587 3.09 20.06 4.60
C LEU A 587 2.39 21.34 5.08
N LEU A 588 1.93 21.39 6.33
CA LEU A 588 1.30 22.58 6.90
C LEU A 588 2.27 23.77 6.93
N ILE A 589 3.55 23.53 7.26
CA ILE A 589 4.60 24.55 7.21
C ILE A 589 4.81 25.03 5.76
N VAL A 590 4.94 24.09 4.82
CA VAL A 590 5.14 24.42 3.40
C VAL A 590 3.96 25.17 2.82
N LEU A 591 2.72 24.80 3.17
CA LEU A 591 1.51 25.51 2.74
C LEU A 591 1.45 26.91 3.34
N GLY A 592 1.80 27.07 4.62
CA GLY A 592 1.93 28.38 5.25
C GLY A 592 2.96 29.26 4.54
N ALA A 593 4.13 28.70 4.24
CA ALA A 593 5.17 29.40 3.48
C ALA A 593 4.70 29.76 2.06
N ALA A 594 4.07 28.84 1.35
CA ALA A 594 3.50 29.06 0.01
C ALA A 594 2.44 30.20 0.03
N PHE A 595 1.60 30.21 1.05
CA PHE A 595 0.64 31.28 1.27
C PHE A 595 1.32 32.64 1.43
N LEU A 596 2.32 32.72 2.32
CA LEU A 596 3.08 33.96 2.53
C LEU A 596 3.81 34.42 1.27
N LEU A 597 4.42 33.48 0.53
CA LEU A 597 5.06 33.77 -0.75
C LEU A 597 4.07 34.27 -1.81
N ALA A 598 2.84 33.73 -1.86
CA ALA A 598 1.80 34.19 -2.78
C ALA A 598 1.27 35.59 -2.44
N LEU A 599 1.39 36.04 -1.19
CA LEU A 599 1.02 37.40 -0.80
C LEU A 599 1.93 38.45 -1.44
N ILE A 600 3.18 38.15 -1.74
CA ILE A 600 4.14 39.09 -2.34
C ILE A 600 3.66 39.53 -3.75
N PRO A 601 3.49 38.63 -4.72
CA PRO A 601 2.96 39.05 -6.03
C PRO A 601 1.56 39.59 -5.96
N ALA A 602 0.66 39.04 -5.11
CA ALA A 602 -0.67 39.58 -4.89
C ALA A 602 -0.63 41.00 -4.38
N GLY A 603 0.27 41.33 -3.45
CA GLY A 603 0.46 42.72 -2.93
C GLY A 603 0.96 43.69 -3.99
N ILE A 604 1.92 43.25 -4.83
CA ILE A 604 2.47 44.07 -5.92
C ILE A 604 1.41 44.35 -6.99
N ILE A 605 0.64 43.29 -7.36
CA ILE A 605 -0.32 43.31 -8.47
C ILE A 605 -1.62 44.02 -8.04
N MET A 606 -2.21 43.62 -6.91
CA MET A 606 -3.54 44.06 -6.48
C MET A 606 -3.52 45.30 -5.62
N ARG A 607 -2.39 45.67 -5.04
CA ARG A 607 -2.22 46.85 -4.19
C ARG A 607 -3.42 47.07 -3.19
N ARG A 608 -4.21 48.12 -3.37
CA ARG A 608 -5.34 48.44 -2.49
C ARG A 608 -6.47 47.40 -2.49
N ARG A 609 -6.52 46.48 -3.47
CA ARG A 609 -7.53 45.43 -3.59
C ARG A 609 -7.04 44.07 -3.08
N MET A 610 -5.81 43.99 -2.58
CA MET A 610 -5.23 42.73 -2.09
C MET A 610 -6.11 42.09 -1.01
N LEU A 611 -6.59 42.86 -0.04
CA LEU A 611 -7.41 42.33 1.05
C LEU A 611 -8.72 41.72 0.53
N THR A 612 -9.43 42.41 -0.34
CA THR A 612 -10.77 42.01 -0.83
C THR A 612 -10.72 41.05 -2.02
N GLY A 613 -9.65 41.05 -2.79
CA GLY A 613 -9.53 40.26 -4.01
C GLY A 613 -8.72 39.00 -3.83
N PHE A 614 -7.90 38.86 -2.78
CA PHE A 614 -7.04 37.69 -2.54
C PHE A 614 -7.22 37.15 -1.13
N VAL A 615 -6.97 37.93 -0.08
CA VAL A 615 -6.94 37.43 1.30
C VAL A 615 -8.31 36.93 1.78
N ILE A 616 -9.36 37.72 1.58
CA ILE A 616 -10.71 37.34 2.04
C ILE A 616 -11.26 36.11 1.32
N PRO A 617 -11.20 35.99 -0.03
CA PRO A 617 -11.64 34.78 -0.71
C PRO A 617 -10.85 33.55 -0.29
N MET A 618 -9.55 33.67 -0.06
CA MET A 618 -8.70 32.58 0.38
C MET A 618 -9.04 32.14 1.82
N LEU A 619 -9.26 33.07 2.74
CA LEU A 619 -9.73 32.74 4.10
C LEU A 619 -11.13 32.11 4.07
N ALA A 620 -12.01 32.53 3.15
CA ALA A 620 -13.31 31.92 2.96
C ALA A 620 -13.17 30.45 2.48
N GLY A 621 -12.30 30.17 1.51
CA GLY A 621 -12.00 28.84 1.05
C GLY A 621 -11.45 27.95 2.18
N LEU A 622 -10.45 28.45 2.91
CA LEU A 622 -9.89 27.76 4.07
C LEU A 622 -10.96 27.50 5.14
N GLY A 623 -11.81 28.49 5.43
CA GLY A 623 -12.88 28.34 6.41
C GLY A 623 -13.90 27.28 6.03
N LEU A 624 -14.32 27.25 4.76
CA LEU A 624 -15.21 26.20 4.25
C LEU A 624 -14.57 24.82 4.28
N ALA A 625 -13.29 24.72 3.91
CA ALA A 625 -12.53 23.48 3.96
C ALA A 625 -12.43 22.93 5.40
N LEU A 626 -12.14 23.80 6.38
CA LEU A 626 -12.11 23.43 7.79
C LEU A 626 -13.48 22.98 8.30
N ALA A 627 -14.55 23.72 7.92
CA ALA A 627 -15.92 23.35 8.30
C ALA A 627 -16.34 21.99 7.69
N ALA A 628 -15.99 21.72 6.44
CA ALA A 628 -16.24 20.44 5.78
C ALA A 628 -15.47 19.29 6.43
N GLY A 629 -14.17 19.49 6.74
CA GLY A 629 -13.37 18.52 7.45
C GLY A 629 -13.88 18.21 8.86
N PHE A 630 -14.36 19.23 9.57
CA PHE A 630 -14.98 19.05 10.87
C PHE A 630 -16.30 18.28 10.78
N ALA A 631 -17.13 18.57 9.77
CA ALA A 631 -18.36 17.82 9.50
C ALA A 631 -18.08 16.35 9.12
N ALA A 632 -16.93 16.06 8.49
CA ALA A 632 -16.48 14.71 8.19
C ALA A 632 -15.92 13.96 9.43
N GLY A 633 -15.72 14.66 10.55
CA GLY A 633 -15.31 14.08 11.83
C GLY A 633 -13.81 13.83 11.99
N TYR A 634 -12.98 14.07 10.98
CA TYR A 634 -11.52 13.89 11.06
C TYR A 634 -10.77 14.73 10.03
N PHE A 635 -9.53 15.08 10.41
CA PHE A 635 -8.54 15.67 9.51
C PHE A 635 -7.34 14.74 9.39
N ASN A 636 -6.89 14.48 8.18
CA ASN A 636 -5.65 13.77 7.90
C ASN A 636 -4.88 14.48 6.78
N LEU A 637 -3.68 13.98 6.45
CA LEU A 637 -2.85 14.53 5.39
C LEU A 637 -3.63 14.68 4.07
N PHE A 638 -4.39 13.67 3.67
CA PHE A 638 -5.16 13.67 2.41
C PHE A 638 -6.38 14.58 2.47
N THR A 639 -7.05 14.65 3.62
CA THR A 639 -8.19 15.58 3.83
C THR A 639 -7.72 17.03 3.77
N VAL A 640 -6.56 17.34 4.34
CA VAL A 640 -5.96 18.68 4.22
C VAL A 640 -5.64 19.00 2.77
N LEU A 641 -5.06 18.06 2.02
CA LEU A 641 -4.79 18.23 0.59
C LEU A 641 -6.06 18.39 -0.23
N LEU A 642 -7.07 17.54 -0.03
CA LEU A 642 -8.35 17.60 -0.75
C LEU A 642 -9.14 18.86 -0.41
N ASN A 643 -9.22 19.24 0.86
CA ASN A 643 -9.95 20.43 1.29
C ASN A 643 -9.30 21.74 0.84
N LEU A 644 -8.00 21.76 0.61
CA LEU A 644 -7.33 22.91 -0.03
C LEU A 644 -7.67 23.03 -1.52
N TYR A 645 -8.08 21.93 -2.14
CA TYR A 645 -8.41 21.86 -3.57
C TYR A 645 -9.91 21.97 -3.86
N ASP A 646 -10.76 21.44 -2.99
CA ASP A 646 -12.19 21.31 -3.25
C ASP A 646 -12.99 22.41 -2.52
N ASN A 647 -13.19 23.52 -3.20
CA ASN A 647 -14.16 24.53 -2.80
C ASN A 647 -15.60 24.05 -3.09
N GLY A 648 -15.97 22.90 -2.62
CA GLY A 648 -17.38 22.50 -2.64
C GLY A 648 -17.66 21.20 -3.35
N THR A 649 -18.29 20.35 -2.63
CA THR A 649 -19.07 19.15 -2.88
C THR A 649 -18.45 17.86 -2.35
N MET A 650 -18.50 17.67 -1.02
CA MET A 650 -18.69 16.36 -0.42
C MET A 650 -19.85 16.42 0.56
N ALA A 651 -21.05 16.18 0.07
CA ALA A 651 -22.15 15.74 0.91
C ALA A 651 -21.94 14.24 1.18
N ILE A 652 -21.18 13.93 2.20
CA ILE A 652 -21.11 12.57 2.76
C ILE A 652 -22.26 12.46 3.74
N ASP A 653 -23.17 11.50 3.50
CA ASP A 653 -24.30 11.20 4.37
C ASP A 653 -23.79 10.78 5.78
N PRO A 654 -24.01 11.59 6.84
CA PRO A 654 -23.51 11.29 8.17
C PRO A 654 -24.13 10.05 8.81
N LYS A 655 -25.25 9.55 8.31
CA LYS A 655 -25.99 8.42 8.91
C LYS A 655 -25.33 7.05 8.68
N LYS A 656 -24.43 6.92 7.71
CA LYS A 656 -23.68 5.69 7.49
C LYS A 656 -22.39 5.56 8.30
N LEU A 657 -22.04 6.57 9.09
CA LEU A 657 -20.80 6.62 9.90
C LEU A 657 -20.99 6.08 11.32
N TYR A 658 -22.21 5.81 11.76
CA TYR A 658 -22.52 5.41 13.15
C TYR A 658 -23.01 3.97 13.32
N GLU A 659 -23.03 3.14 12.27
CA GLU A 659 -23.46 1.74 12.34
C GLU A 659 -22.30 0.73 12.16
N VAL A 660 -21.08 1.10 12.52
CA VAL A 660 -19.98 0.11 12.63
C VAL A 660 -19.26 0.30 13.95
#